data_47aeecca884d7ed58fae147e61f5e9ef
#
_entry.id   47aeecca884d7ed58fae147e61f5e9ef
#
_cell.length_a   1.000
_cell.length_b   1.000
_cell.length_c   1.000
_cell.angle_alpha   90.00
_cell.angle_beta   90.00
_cell.angle_gamma   90.00
#
_symmetry.space_group_name_H-M   'P 1'
#
loop_
_entity.id
_entity.type
_entity.pdbx_description
1 polymer ?
#
loop_
_entity_poly.entity_id
_entity_poly.type
_entity_poly.pdbx_seq_one_letter_code
_entity_poly.pdbx_strand_id
1 'polypeptide(L)'
;MNDKNDYSFLNEVLKNKRIVLLGEQTHGDGATFDEKVNIIKYLNQRLGYNSIVFESGLYENYKAWKLYSDKKANSSIYNGSIYALWSHTQSFQKLLDHVDRRAILNDTMKLIGFDSQERGQLFEKYFMTDLKKIFQDHQIIIPETTYDALEKAFVTKDLKGVATNKKDSLDLYQQYDLILNSFKNMHSLGKEEKMIKQVVLSQIAQVDFEIKVLQKQNIAVQNPRDLQMAKNLIFLSELYPNEKMICWGASYHFSNRIKNFGYTDVTEGYLKEQVALENEISKSSNSTFEEIKSLKFALPMGEILKDHFKDKIYSLAFSSYEGEYGLVGEKTFPILMPPSNSIEQKMVADNNTKVFVDFDKNDTRSYYCSVLGNMPLKANWNAVFDGLLFIKKSYPPVLTAYPNMDSTNSEAQTFSIAGEIMDSKNDKLIPNADIYLMNCNKSVVANNKGAFRFNIPRSSFNDKLIISALGYYSDTITVSTLEKAKRNLIHIKLIKENNESIPLDDVVVVAAKNSKSLSVDKIIKNARLRIKDNYCQSPYNQKFFFRSQTEKEDSIVFNEEATINTYNPNGIKASNDAVSNFYGELLQFRNATKNTSQENWGGIGYLGVIIFRNILLSTSNVLYQTSSFDLKKESVVVYNGRKVYVISFTNHAPDVFSTGFGNPPPKSATGFIYIDAESFAVLKFEHYVVLHPDRPNDGENVIIESTHKITETYKSVDGKYFINYCNEKVENNYLAKSDRKLLRVLNYSYDLMSEDINTKEVKIITRPIDRLKLGVEPKEDPEYWKNNNFILEDGKVEF
;
A
#
# COMPACT_ATOMS: atom_id res chain seq x y z
N MET A 1 30.27 24.88 17.01
CA MET A 1 30.47 23.76 16.08
C MET A 1 30.78 24.32 14.70
N ASN A 2 32.07 24.26 14.30
CA ASN A 2 32.50 24.79 13.00
C ASN A 2 32.39 23.80 11.84
N ASP A 3 32.06 22.56 12.11
CA ASP A 3 31.76 21.50 11.09
C ASP A 3 30.35 21.00 11.25
N LYS A 4 29.55 21.12 10.19
CA LYS A 4 28.11 20.77 10.21
C LYS A 4 27.83 19.30 10.60
N ASN A 5 28.86 18.43 10.61
CA ASN A 5 28.74 16.98 10.86
C ASN A 5 29.63 16.45 11.98
N ASP A 6 30.13 17.30 12.85
CA ASP A 6 30.91 16.85 14.02
C ASP A 6 30.01 16.45 15.18
N TYR A 7 29.94 15.14 15.45
CA TYR A 7 29.20 14.53 16.56
C TYR A 7 30.15 14.01 17.66
N SER A 8 31.44 14.43 17.68
CA SER A 8 32.46 13.96 18.64
C SER A 8 32.08 14.24 20.10
N PHE A 9 31.23 15.23 20.36
CA PHE A 9 30.67 15.51 21.69
C PHE A 9 29.90 14.31 22.28
N LEU A 10 29.34 13.42 21.44
CA LEU A 10 28.63 12.23 21.90
C LEU A 10 29.58 11.17 22.49
N ASN A 11 30.88 11.20 22.21
CA ASN A 11 31.83 10.22 22.70
C ASN A 11 31.87 10.18 24.23
N GLU A 12 31.97 11.30 24.88
CA GLU A 12 32.03 11.36 26.34
C GLU A 12 30.65 11.12 26.98
N VAL A 13 29.59 11.72 26.41
CA VAL A 13 28.22 11.63 26.92
C VAL A 13 27.70 10.19 26.85
N LEU A 14 28.05 9.45 25.79
CA LEU A 14 27.55 8.08 25.55
C LEU A 14 28.55 6.98 25.87
N LYS A 15 29.71 7.30 26.45
CA LYS A 15 30.81 6.36 26.72
C LYS A 15 30.36 5.07 27.41
N ASN A 16 29.50 5.22 28.44
CA ASN A 16 29.01 4.10 29.26
C ASN A 16 27.54 3.76 29.00
N LYS A 17 26.94 4.33 27.95
CA LYS A 17 25.54 4.10 27.63
C LYS A 17 25.39 2.90 26.71
N ARG A 18 24.35 2.13 26.97
CA ARG A 18 24.02 0.94 26.18
C ARG A 18 22.81 1.23 25.26
N ILE A 19 21.91 2.10 25.71
CA ILE A 19 20.69 2.45 25.00
C ILE A 19 20.63 3.96 24.81
N VAL A 20 20.39 4.41 23.59
CA VAL A 20 20.17 5.81 23.23
C VAL A 20 18.78 5.95 22.62
N LEU A 21 17.96 6.82 23.21
CA LEU A 21 16.61 7.13 22.72
C LEU A 21 16.69 8.44 21.94
N LEU A 22 16.33 8.42 20.66
CA LEU A 22 16.29 9.60 19.78
C LEU A 22 14.81 9.98 19.56
N GLY A 23 14.33 11.04 20.24
CA GLY A 23 12.94 11.44 20.28
C GLY A 23 12.64 12.62 19.34
N GLU A 24 11.87 12.44 18.25
CA GLU A 24 11.36 13.57 17.46
C GLU A 24 10.21 14.29 18.13
N GLN A 25 10.04 15.58 17.83
CA GLN A 25 8.94 16.42 18.34
C GLN A 25 7.59 15.92 17.85
N THR A 26 7.50 15.69 16.54
CA THR A 26 6.37 15.08 15.86
C THR A 26 6.88 14.09 14.80
N HIS A 27 6.03 13.19 14.32
CA HIS A 27 6.36 12.32 13.19
C HIS A 27 6.47 13.08 11.85
N GLY A 28 6.40 14.41 11.89
CA GLY A 28 6.46 15.31 10.75
C GLY A 28 7.71 16.21 10.70
N ASP A 29 8.73 15.93 11.51
CA ASP A 29 9.96 16.76 11.59
C ASP A 29 11.10 16.17 10.75
N GLY A 30 11.14 16.47 9.46
CA GLY A 30 12.13 15.93 8.52
C GLY A 30 13.58 16.33 8.85
N ALA A 31 13.78 17.56 9.34
CA ALA A 31 15.10 18.00 9.79
C ALA A 31 15.63 17.12 10.94
N THR A 32 14.75 16.75 11.87
CA THR A 32 15.07 15.82 12.96
C THR A 32 15.37 14.42 12.41
N PHE A 33 14.64 13.94 11.39
CA PHE A 33 14.92 12.63 10.78
C PHE A 33 16.31 12.58 10.13
N ASP A 34 16.69 13.63 9.39
CA ASP A 34 18.04 13.71 8.82
C ASP A 34 19.12 13.71 9.91
N GLU A 35 18.91 14.42 11.01
CA GLU A 35 19.86 14.44 12.14
C GLU A 35 19.92 13.09 12.87
N LYS A 36 18.80 12.40 13.07
CA LYS A 36 18.79 11.05 13.63
C LYS A 36 19.62 10.09 12.76
N VAL A 37 19.47 10.14 11.44
CA VAL A 37 20.26 9.31 10.51
C VAL A 37 21.75 9.61 10.63
N ASN A 38 22.12 10.88 10.71
CA ASN A 38 23.52 11.29 10.89
C ASN A 38 24.10 10.79 12.23
N ILE A 39 23.36 10.95 13.32
CA ILE A 39 23.71 10.42 14.64
C ILE A 39 23.85 8.90 14.60
N ILE A 40 22.90 8.18 14.01
CA ILE A 40 22.95 6.73 13.90
C ILE A 40 24.22 6.27 13.16
N LYS A 41 24.55 6.91 12.03
CA LYS A 41 25.77 6.63 11.28
C LYS A 41 27.02 6.84 12.13
N TYR A 42 27.07 7.95 12.88
CA TYR A 42 28.17 8.25 13.78
C TYR A 42 28.30 7.20 14.91
N LEU A 43 27.20 6.91 15.60
CA LEU A 43 27.19 5.96 16.72
C LEU A 43 27.55 4.53 16.27
N ASN A 44 27.10 4.12 15.09
CA ASN A 44 27.49 2.85 14.51
C ASN A 44 28.97 2.79 14.21
N GLN A 45 29.52 3.79 13.48
CA GLN A 45 30.89 3.79 13.03
C GLN A 45 31.93 4.03 14.13
N ARG A 46 31.58 4.76 15.18
CA ARG A 46 32.51 5.22 16.21
C ARG A 46 32.30 4.59 17.58
N LEU A 47 31.07 4.25 17.93
CA LEU A 47 30.73 3.81 19.29
C LEU A 47 30.13 2.39 19.35
N GLY A 48 30.03 1.70 18.19
CA GLY A 48 29.65 0.28 18.11
C GLY A 48 28.16 0.03 18.39
N TYR A 49 27.28 0.96 18.04
CA TYR A 49 25.84 0.74 18.11
C TYR A 49 25.36 0.05 16.81
N ASN A 50 25.03 -1.23 16.90
CA ASN A 50 24.68 -2.05 15.74
C ASN A 50 23.20 -2.46 15.67
N SER A 51 22.40 -2.06 16.65
CA SER A 51 20.95 -2.30 16.66
C SER A 51 20.17 -1.00 16.64
N ILE A 52 19.25 -0.85 15.69
CA ILE A 52 18.29 0.23 15.64
C ILE A 52 16.92 -0.36 15.96
N VAL A 53 16.24 0.23 16.95
CA VAL A 53 14.96 -0.25 17.44
C VAL A 53 13.90 0.82 17.23
N PHE A 54 12.96 0.58 16.33
CA PHE A 54 11.94 1.54 15.92
C PHE A 54 10.68 1.44 16.77
N GLU A 55 9.97 2.56 16.93
CA GLU A 55 8.58 2.60 17.37
C GLU A 55 7.66 2.02 16.28
N SER A 56 7.83 0.72 16.00
CA SER A 56 7.16 -0.03 14.96
C SER A 56 7.02 -1.49 15.40
N GLY A 57 6.15 -2.28 14.74
CA GLY A 57 5.76 -3.61 15.17
C GLY A 57 6.91 -4.54 15.56
N LEU A 58 6.82 -5.17 16.73
CA LEU A 58 7.86 -6.05 17.28
C LEU A 58 8.11 -7.26 16.38
N TYR A 59 7.05 -8.03 16.05
CA TYR A 59 7.17 -9.22 15.19
C TYR A 59 7.47 -8.85 13.76
N GLU A 60 6.76 -7.87 13.20
CA GLU A 60 6.92 -7.43 11.83
C GLU A 60 8.41 -7.16 11.49
N ASN A 61 9.07 -6.38 12.35
CA ASN A 61 10.47 -6.03 12.15
C ASN A 61 11.44 -7.16 12.54
N TYR A 62 11.10 -7.99 13.52
CA TYR A 62 11.88 -9.20 13.81
C TYR A 62 11.87 -10.17 12.63
N LYS A 63 10.72 -10.39 11.98
CA LYS A 63 10.60 -11.25 10.80
C LYS A 63 11.36 -10.67 9.61
N ALA A 64 11.24 -9.34 9.39
CA ALA A 64 12.02 -8.64 8.38
C ALA A 64 13.53 -8.82 8.60
N TRP A 65 14.01 -8.64 9.82
CA TRP A 65 15.40 -8.88 10.18
C TRP A 65 15.84 -10.32 9.90
N LYS A 66 15.05 -11.32 10.27
CA LYS A 66 15.37 -12.72 9.96
C LYS A 66 15.50 -12.96 8.47
N LEU A 67 14.55 -12.50 7.67
CA LEU A 67 14.57 -12.66 6.21
C LEU A 67 15.78 -11.94 5.58
N TYR A 68 16.11 -10.75 6.06
CA TYR A 68 17.29 -10.00 5.61
C TYR A 68 18.61 -10.69 6.02
N SER A 69 18.76 -11.08 7.28
CA SER A 69 19.97 -11.73 7.80
C SER A 69 20.22 -13.10 7.17
N ASP A 70 19.16 -13.85 6.86
CA ASP A 70 19.22 -15.14 6.17
C ASP A 70 19.43 -14.99 4.64
N LYS A 71 19.59 -13.77 4.13
CA LYS A 71 19.70 -13.43 2.69
C LYS A 71 18.49 -13.89 1.85
N LYS A 72 17.31 -14.00 2.47
CA LYS A 72 16.03 -14.29 1.81
C LYS A 72 15.30 -13.05 1.32
N ALA A 73 15.75 -11.87 1.75
CA ALA A 73 15.27 -10.56 1.34
C ALA A 73 16.44 -9.56 1.35
N ASN A 74 16.32 -8.46 0.61
CA ASN A 74 17.24 -7.32 0.69
C ASN A 74 16.71 -6.27 1.70
N SER A 75 17.43 -5.17 1.90
CA SER A 75 17.06 -4.11 2.86
C SER A 75 15.74 -3.43 2.55
N SER A 76 15.24 -3.51 1.30
CA SER A 76 13.95 -2.90 0.93
C SER A 76 12.76 -3.52 1.69
N ILE A 77 12.91 -4.70 2.30
CA ILE A 77 11.90 -5.30 3.17
C ILE A 77 11.50 -4.36 4.32
N TYR A 78 12.43 -3.50 4.76
CA TYR A 78 12.17 -2.53 5.82
C TYR A 78 11.26 -1.39 5.39
N ASN A 79 11.10 -1.12 4.10
CA ASN A 79 10.11 -0.15 3.60
C ASN A 79 8.68 -0.58 3.87
N GLY A 80 8.42 -1.89 4.00
CA GLY A 80 7.12 -2.44 4.33
C GLY A 80 6.93 -2.83 5.80
N SER A 81 8.03 -3.07 6.53
CA SER A 81 7.94 -3.52 7.94
C SER A 81 8.04 -2.38 8.95
N ILE A 82 8.76 -1.30 8.64
CA ILE A 82 8.79 -0.08 9.45
C ILE A 82 7.65 0.83 8.99
N TYR A 83 6.99 1.52 9.93
CA TYR A 83 5.84 2.37 9.62
C TYR A 83 6.14 3.39 8.52
N ALA A 84 5.19 3.58 7.60
CA ALA A 84 5.32 4.40 6.41
C ALA A 84 5.75 5.85 6.70
N LEU A 85 5.33 6.40 7.85
CA LEU A 85 5.71 7.76 8.28
C LEU A 85 7.23 7.98 8.39
N TRP A 86 8.02 6.91 8.58
CA TRP A 86 9.48 6.94 8.54
C TRP A 86 10.01 6.27 7.27
N SER A 87 9.56 5.05 6.96
CA SER A 87 10.14 4.24 5.88
C SER A 87 9.95 4.85 4.48
N HIS A 88 8.95 5.70 4.29
CA HIS A 88 8.70 6.39 3.03
C HIS A 88 9.44 7.73 2.91
N THR A 89 10.44 8.00 3.74
CA THR A 89 11.21 9.25 3.72
C THR A 89 12.59 9.08 3.09
N GLN A 90 13.09 10.14 2.44
CA GLN A 90 14.47 10.16 1.93
C GLN A 90 15.51 9.96 3.05
N SER A 91 15.22 10.44 4.27
CA SER A 91 16.07 10.21 5.42
C SER A 91 16.22 8.72 5.73
N PHE A 92 15.12 7.97 5.68
CA PHE A 92 15.14 6.54 5.90
C PHE A 92 15.89 5.80 4.78
N GLN A 93 15.77 6.20 3.52
CA GLN A 93 16.55 5.60 2.44
C GLN A 93 18.06 5.82 2.64
N LYS A 94 18.48 7.01 3.08
CA LYS A 94 19.88 7.27 3.46
C LYS A 94 20.37 6.36 4.61
N LEU A 95 19.46 5.93 5.49
CA LEU A 95 19.74 4.94 6.52
C LEU A 95 19.87 3.54 5.92
N LEU A 96 18.96 3.10 5.05
CA LEU A 96 19.05 1.79 4.37
C LEU A 96 20.33 1.68 3.53
N ASP A 97 20.73 2.73 2.81
CA ASP A 97 22.01 2.77 2.10
C ASP A 97 23.22 2.58 3.05
N HIS A 98 23.11 3.07 4.28
CA HIS A 98 24.17 2.83 5.28
C HIS A 98 24.14 1.40 5.77
N VAL A 99 22.97 0.83 6.06
CA VAL A 99 22.78 -0.58 6.48
C VAL A 99 23.37 -1.52 5.43
N ASP A 100 23.08 -1.31 4.15
CA ASP A 100 23.59 -2.14 3.06
C ASP A 100 25.12 -2.03 2.91
N ARG A 101 25.67 -0.81 3.02
CA ARG A 101 27.15 -0.63 3.01
C ARG A 101 27.83 -1.35 4.18
N ARG A 102 27.22 -1.36 5.36
CA ARG A 102 27.75 -2.09 6.53
C ARG A 102 27.65 -3.61 6.34
N ALA A 103 26.56 -4.09 5.75
CA ALA A 103 26.40 -5.52 5.43
C ALA A 103 27.45 -6.03 4.46
N ILE A 104 27.82 -5.25 3.44
CA ILE A 104 28.91 -5.55 2.51
C ILE A 104 30.26 -5.70 3.27
N LEU A 105 30.45 -4.94 4.34
CA LEU A 105 31.64 -4.99 5.19
C LEU A 105 31.58 -6.06 6.29
N ASN A 106 30.60 -6.97 6.24
CA ASN A 106 30.32 -7.99 7.25
C ASN A 106 30.03 -7.42 8.66
N ASP A 107 29.55 -6.19 8.74
CA ASP A 107 29.12 -5.54 9.97
C ASP A 107 27.63 -5.18 9.85
N THR A 108 26.80 -6.21 9.84
CA THR A 108 25.35 -6.08 9.58
C THR A 108 24.67 -5.38 10.74
N MET A 109 23.95 -4.28 10.44
CA MET A 109 23.12 -3.58 11.40
C MET A 109 21.76 -4.26 11.51
N LYS A 110 21.26 -4.41 12.74
CA LYS A 110 19.96 -4.98 13.03
C LYS A 110 18.91 -3.87 13.11
N LEU A 111 17.82 -4.00 12.34
CA LEU A 111 16.63 -3.16 12.43
C LEU A 111 15.48 -4.01 12.97
N ILE A 112 14.95 -3.63 14.13
CA ILE A 112 13.84 -4.32 14.81
C ILE A 112 12.85 -3.28 15.38
N GLY A 113 11.69 -3.73 15.87
CA GLY A 113 10.68 -2.87 16.45
C GLY A 113 10.45 -3.14 17.93
N PHE A 114 9.85 -2.18 18.65
CA PHE A 114 9.45 -2.36 20.06
C PHE A 114 7.95 -2.12 20.30
N ASP A 115 7.19 -1.69 19.27
CA ASP A 115 5.76 -1.40 19.45
C ASP A 115 4.90 -2.69 19.50
N SER A 116 3.81 -2.63 20.26
CA SER A 116 2.79 -3.67 20.30
C SER A 116 1.82 -3.60 19.10
N GLN A 117 1.78 -2.49 18.40
CA GLN A 117 0.95 -2.32 17.21
C GLN A 117 1.61 -3.01 16.02
N GLU A 118 1.14 -4.20 15.70
CA GLU A 118 1.52 -4.87 14.45
C GLU A 118 0.62 -4.39 13.32
N ARG A 119 1.23 -3.86 12.25
CA ARG A 119 0.53 -3.27 11.10
C ARG A 119 1.17 -3.64 9.77
N GLY A 120 1.81 -4.82 9.69
CA GLY A 120 2.56 -5.22 8.52
C GLY A 120 2.16 -6.59 8.00
N GLN A 121 2.49 -6.85 6.73
CA GLN A 121 2.17 -8.10 6.04
C GLN A 121 2.90 -9.31 6.58
N LEU A 122 4.09 -9.11 7.17
CA LEU A 122 4.87 -10.21 7.70
C LEU A 122 4.22 -10.79 8.95
N PHE A 123 3.59 -9.94 9.78
CA PHE A 123 2.82 -10.38 10.92
C PHE A 123 1.60 -11.20 10.46
N GLU A 124 0.77 -10.64 9.58
CA GLU A 124 -0.42 -11.31 9.07
C GLU A 124 -0.10 -12.65 8.40
N LYS A 125 0.97 -12.68 7.61
CA LYS A 125 1.33 -13.86 6.81
C LYS A 125 2.02 -14.97 7.61
N TYR A 126 2.87 -14.62 8.57
CA TYR A 126 3.77 -15.60 9.18
C TYR A 126 3.52 -15.86 10.65
N PHE A 127 2.95 -14.92 11.41
CA PHE A 127 2.90 -15.03 12.87
C PHE A 127 2.18 -16.28 13.34
N MET A 128 0.97 -16.53 12.87
CA MET A 128 0.20 -17.72 13.29
C MET A 128 0.89 -19.03 12.88
N THR A 129 1.52 -19.05 11.70
CA THR A 129 2.28 -20.21 11.23
C THR A 129 3.53 -20.45 12.08
N ASP A 130 4.30 -19.41 12.41
CA ASP A 130 5.48 -19.52 13.27
C ASP A 130 5.07 -19.94 14.70
N LEU A 131 3.96 -19.42 15.22
CA LEU A 131 3.42 -19.82 16.53
C LEU A 131 3.02 -21.30 16.56
N LYS A 132 2.25 -21.77 15.56
CA LYS A 132 1.85 -23.18 15.43
C LYS A 132 3.08 -24.09 15.34
N LYS A 133 4.06 -23.72 14.54
CA LYS A 133 5.29 -24.47 14.33
C LYS A 133 6.07 -24.68 15.65
N ILE A 134 6.19 -23.66 16.50
CA ILE A 134 6.88 -23.76 17.80
C ILE A 134 6.24 -24.86 18.66
N PHE A 135 4.91 -24.88 18.79
CA PHE A 135 4.25 -25.91 19.59
C PHE A 135 4.37 -27.30 18.96
N GLN A 136 4.31 -27.41 17.64
CA GLN A 136 4.52 -28.67 16.92
C GLN A 136 5.95 -29.22 17.13
N ASP A 137 6.97 -28.37 17.02
CA ASP A 137 8.38 -28.74 17.22
C ASP A 137 8.64 -29.26 18.66
N HIS A 138 7.88 -28.75 19.65
CA HIS A 138 7.92 -29.19 21.04
C HIS A 138 6.89 -30.30 21.36
N GLN A 139 6.15 -30.82 20.37
CA GLN A 139 5.13 -31.86 20.52
C GLN A 139 4.00 -31.48 21.51
N ILE A 140 3.69 -30.17 21.60
CA ILE A 140 2.62 -29.63 22.45
C ILE A 140 1.37 -29.46 21.54
N ILE A 141 0.27 -30.11 21.97
CA ILE A 141 -0.99 -30.03 21.24
C ILE A 141 -1.79 -28.84 21.75
N ILE A 142 -2.07 -27.90 20.85
CA ILE A 142 -2.95 -26.76 21.07
C ILE A 142 -4.22 -26.97 20.23
N PRO A 143 -5.43 -26.81 20.84
CA PRO A 143 -6.68 -26.92 20.05
C PRO A 143 -6.72 -25.89 18.92
N GLU A 144 -7.27 -26.29 17.75
CA GLU A 144 -7.40 -25.36 16.61
C GLU A 144 -8.30 -24.15 16.96
N THR A 145 -9.33 -24.37 17.78
CA THR A 145 -10.19 -23.30 18.30
C THR A 145 -9.43 -22.22 19.07
N THR A 146 -8.30 -22.56 19.69
CA THR A 146 -7.41 -21.58 20.34
C THR A 146 -6.69 -20.73 19.29
N TYR A 147 -6.16 -21.35 18.23
CA TYR A 147 -5.51 -20.61 17.14
C TYR A 147 -6.51 -19.71 16.40
N ASP A 148 -7.74 -20.18 16.16
CA ASP A 148 -8.80 -19.36 15.55
C ASP A 148 -9.13 -18.14 16.40
N ALA A 149 -9.21 -18.30 17.74
CA ALA A 149 -9.47 -17.21 18.66
C ALA A 149 -8.31 -16.18 18.68
N LEU A 150 -7.07 -16.65 18.64
CA LEU A 150 -5.89 -15.78 18.58
C LEU A 150 -5.79 -15.05 17.23
N GLU A 151 -6.02 -15.74 16.13
CA GLU A 151 -6.03 -15.13 14.79
C GLU A 151 -7.11 -14.04 14.70
N LYS A 152 -8.31 -14.34 15.24
CA LYS A 152 -9.41 -13.38 15.31
C LYS A 152 -9.05 -12.14 16.13
N ALA A 153 -8.39 -12.33 17.29
CA ALA A 153 -8.04 -11.23 18.18
C ALA A 153 -6.79 -10.45 17.72
N PHE A 154 -5.73 -11.13 17.27
CA PHE A 154 -4.43 -10.52 17.00
C PHE A 154 -4.29 -10.03 15.56
N VAL A 155 -4.79 -10.81 14.60
CA VAL A 155 -4.60 -10.55 13.17
C VAL A 155 -5.78 -9.79 12.59
N THR A 156 -6.99 -10.34 12.67
CA THR A 156 -8.18 -9.69 12.08
C THR A 156 -8.78 -8.59 12.95
N LYS A 157 -8.42 -8.54 14.24
CA LYS A 157 -8.87 -7.52 15.22
C LYS A 157 -10.39 -7.40 15.33
N ASP A 158 -11.10 -8.52 15.17
CA ASP A 158 -12.56 -8.56 15.34
C ASP A 158 -12.91 -8.63 16.83
N LEU A 159 -12.87 -7.48 17.49
CA LEU A 159 -13.00 -7.35 18.95
C LEU A 159 -14.37 -6.83 19.42
N LYS A 160 -15.31 -6.53 18.51
CA LYS A 160 -16.61 -5.95 18.90
C LYS A 160 -17.40 -6.85 19.86
N GLY A 161 -17.49 -8.14 19.57
CA GLY A 161 -18.12 -9.13 20.45
C GLY A 161 -17.44 -9.19 21.81
N VAL A 162 -16.12 -9.30 21.82
CA VAL A 162 -15.29 -9.36 23.02
C VAL A 162 -15.43 -8.11 23.89
N ALA A 163 -15.52 -6.93 23.29
CA ALA A 163 -15.66 -5.66 24.01
C ALA A 163 -17.04 -5.47 24.66
N THR A 164 -18.09 -6.12 24.14
CA THR A 164 -19.49 -5.93 24.57
C THR A 164 -20.06 -7.11 25.35
N ASN A 165 -19.48 -8.31 25.22
CA ASN A 165 -19.97 -9.54 25.85
C ASN A 165 -18.93 -10.09 26.83
N LYS A 166 -19.30 -10.13 28.13
CA LYS A 166 -18.42 -10.62 29.19
C LYS A 166 -18.01 -12.09 29.01
N LYS A 167 -18.87 -12.93 28.43
CA LYS A 167 -18.57 -14.34 28.17
C LYS A 167 -17.48 -14.45 27.10
N ASP A 168 -17.62 -13.72 26.00
CA ASP A 168 -16.62 -13.74 24.89
C ASP A 168 -15.27 -13.22 25.36
N SER A 169 -15.25 -12.19 26.25
CA SER A 169 -14.04 -11.74 26.92
C SER A 169 -13.39 -12.86 27.74
N LEU A 170 -14.18 -13.53 28.60
CA LEU A 170 -13.66 -14.60 29.47
C LEU A 170 -13.11 -15.76 28.63
N ASP A 171 -13.82 -16.16 27.59
CA ASP A 171 -13.41 -17.24 26.70
C ASP A 171 -12.07 -16.89 26.01
N LEU A 172 -11.88 -15.66 25.55
CA LEU A 172 -10.62 -15.19 24.96
C LEU A 172 -9.46 -15.23 25.97
N TYR A 173 -9.66 -14.75 27.20
CA TYR A 173 -8.62 -14.80 28.23
C TYR A 173 -8.24 -16.23 28.61
N GLN A 174 -9.16 -17.18 28.58
CA GLN A 174 -8.85 -18.61 28.78
C GLN A 174 -7.92 -19.14 27.65
N GLN A 175 -8.12 -18.69 26.39
CA GLN A 175 -7.21 -19.05 25.29
C GLN A 175 -5.81 -18.44 25.50
N TYR A 176 -5.72 -17.21 26.00
CA TYR A 176 -4.44 -16.59 26.36
C TYR A 176 -3.70 -17.38 27.45
N ASP A 177 -4.42 -17.76 28.50
CA ASP A 177 -3.84 -18.55 29.60
C ASP A 177 -3.34 -19.91 29.08
N LEU A 178 -4.09 -20.56 28.20
CA LEU A 178 -3.70 -21.84 27.61
C LEU A 178 -2.38 -21.70 26.84
N ILE A 179 -2.25 -20.73 25.97
CA ILE A 179 -1.03 -20.47 25.18
C ILE A 179 0.15 -20.12 26.10
N LEU A 180 -0.04 -19.22 27.06
CA LEU A 180 1.03 -18.79 27.95
C LEU A 180 1.51 -19.93 28.89
N ASN A 181 0.61 -20.77 29.35
CA ASN A 181 0.96 -21.95 30.17
C ASN A 181 1.68 -23.01 29.32
N SER A 182 1.30 -23.14 28.03
CA SER A 182 2.00 -24.05 27.12
C SER A 182 3.46 -23.62 26.90
N PHE A 183 3.78 -22.33 26.81
CA PHE A 183 5.16 -21.83 26.82
C PHE A 183 5.91 -22.13 28.15
N LYS A 184 5.21 -22.10 29.29
CA LYS A 184 5.83 -22.44 30.59
C LYS A 184 6.22 -23.91 30.68
N ASN A 185 5.50 -24.78 30.00
CA ASN A 185 5.75 -26.24 30.02
C ASN A 185 6.90 -26.66 29.12
N MET A 186 7.50 -25.76 28.35
CA MET A 186 8.71 -26.03 27.55
C MET A 186 9.94 -26.06 28.46
N HIS A 187 10.78 -27.11 28.36
CA HIS A 187 11.96 -27.30 29.23
C HIS A 187 13.00 -26.16 29.06
N SER A 188 13.14 -25.63 27.82
CA SER A 188 13.99 -24.49 27.55
C SER A 188 13.44 -23.74 26.34
N LEU A 189 13.56 -22.41 26.34
CA LEU A 189 13.20 -21.58 25.21
C LEU A 189 14.46 -21.04 24.54
N GLY A 190 14.62 -21.30 23.25
CA GLY A 190 15.59 -20.64 22.41
C GLY A 190 15.25 -19.17 22.15
N LYS A 191 16.06 -18.48 21.34
CA LYS A 191 15.82 -17.06 21.04
C LYS A 191 14.52 -16.81 20.29
N GLU A 192 14.17 -17.71 19.36
CA GLU A 192 12.97 -17.61 18.54
C GLU A 192 11.69 -17.82 19.39
N GLU A 193 11.66 -18.88 20.19
CA GLU A 193 10.54 -19.14 21.08
C GLU A 193 10.33 -18.02 22.11
N LYS A 194 11.43 -17.47 22.67
CA LYS A 194 11.37 -16.30 23.55
C LYS A 194 10.77 -15.09 22.83
N MET A 195 11.17 -14.84 21.57
CA MET A 195 10.64 -13.75 20.77
C MET A 195 9.14 -13.94 20.52
N ILE A 196 8.72 -15.11 20.04
CA ILE A 196 7.30 -15.37 19.75
C ILE A 196 6.46 -15.29 21.03
N LYS A 197 6.95 -15.80 22.16
CA LYS A 197 6.29 -15.62 23.46
C LYS A 197 6.13 -14.13 23.81
N GLN A 198 7.17 -13.32 23.61
CA GLN A 198 7.08 -11.88 23.87
C GLN A 198 6.08 -11.19 22.94
N VAL A 199 6.01 -11.62 21.67
CA VAL A 199 5.00 -11.12 20.72
C VAL A 199 3.59 -11.48 21.18
N VAL A 200 3.34 -12.71 21.66
CA VAL A 200 2.05 -13.09 22.24
C VAL A 200 1.67 -12.17 23.40
N LEU A 201 2.59 -11.93 24.34
CA LEU A 201 2.37 -11.01 25.47
C LEU A 201 2.10 -9.59 24.99
N SER A 202 2.81 -9.15 23.96
CA SER A 202 2.65 -7.84 23.35
C SER A 202 1.27 -7.70 22.67
N GLN A 203 0.80 -8.73 21.97
CA GLN A 203 -0.51 -8.72 21.32
C GLN A 203 -1.67 -8.80 22.34
N ILE A 204 -1.53 -9.56 23.43
CA ILE A 204 -2.50 -9.56 24.52
C ILE A 204 -2.67 -8.13 25.08
N ALA A 205 -1.57 -7.43 25.36
CA ALA A 205 -1.63 -6.05 25.84
C ALA A 205 -2.23 -5.08 24.82
N GLN A 206 -1.96 -5.29 23.52
CA GLN A 206 -2.55 -4.49 22.44
C GLN A 206 -4.06 -4.71 22.32
N VAL A 207 -4.52 -5.96 22.41
CA VAL A 207 -5.95 -6.29 22.39
C VAL A 207 -6.66 -5.69 23.61
N ASP A 208 -6.06 -5.78 24.81
CA ASP A 208 -6.61 -5.15 26.01
C ASP A 208 -6.75 -3.63 25.87
N PHE A 209 -5.77 -2.99 25.24
CA PHE A 209 -5.85 -1.57 24.90
C PHE A 209 -7.01 -1.28 23.95
N GLU A 210 -7.13 -2.03 22.86
CA GLU A 210 -8.20 -1.84 21.85
C GLU A 210 -9.60 -2.09 22.43
N ILE A 211 -9.76 -3.10 23.29
CA ILE A 211 -11.01 -3.36 24.03
C ILE A 211 -11.39 -2.16 24.89
N LYS A 212 -10.45 -1.60 25.65
CA LYS A 212 -10.69 -0.42 26.49
C LYS A 212 -11.09 0.81 25.69
N VAL A 213 -10.47 0.99 24.50
CA VAL A 213 -10.87 2.05 23.54
C VAL A 213 -12.31 1.84 23.08
N LEU A 214 -12.67 0.63 22.65
CA LEU A 214 -14.03 0.29 22.22
C LEU A 214 -15.07 0.50 23.34
N GLN A 215 -14.67 0.24 24.60
CA GLN A 215 -15.48 0.49 25.79
C GLN A 215 -15.49 1.95 26.26
N LYS A 216 -14.84 2.86 25.52
CA LYS A 216 -14.72 4.29 25.83
C LYS A 216 -14.13 4.58 27.22
N GLN A 217 -13.23 3.72 27.71
CA GLN A 217 -12.53 3.94 28.97
C GLN A 217 -11.46 5.03 28.81
N ASN A 218 -11.21 5.79 29.87
CA ASN A 218 -10.10 6.74 29.88
C ASN A 218 -8.77 6.00 30.04
N ILE A 219 -8.09 5.76 28.92
CA ILE A 219 -6.82 5.03 28.84
C ILE A 219 -5.58 5.91 29.00
N ALA A 220 -5.73 7.24 28.92
CA ALA A 220 -4.60 8.17 28.94
C ALA A 220 -3.74 8.01 30.20
N VAL A 221 -4.35 7.79 31.36
CA VAL A 221 -3.65 7.64 32.63
C VAL A 221 -2.90 6.32 32.73
N GLN A 222 -3.46 5.23 32.23
CA GLN A 222 -2.87 3.89 32.31
C GLN A 222 -1.82 3.62 31.23
N ASN A 223 -1.97 4.29 30.09
CA ASN A 223 -1.13 4.17 28.89
C ASN A 223 -0.54 2.74 28.67
N PRO A 224 -1.37 1.72 28.45
CA PRO A 224 -0.91 0.33 28.40
C PRO A 224 0.01 0.06 27.21
N ARG A 225 -0.06 0.86 26.11
CA ARG A 225 0.85 0.78 24.96
C ARG A 225 2.27 1.13 25.37
N ASP A 226 2.49 2.25 26.06
CA ASP A 226 3.83 2.66 26.52
C ASP A 226 4.42 1.65 27.51
N LEU A 227 3.60 1.13 28.42
CA LEU A 227 4.02 0.08 29.33
C LEU A 227 4.51 -1.16 28.57
N GLN A 228 3.79 -1.56 27.51
CA GLN A 228 4.17 -2.74 26.73
C GLN A 228 5.39 -2.45 25.85
N MET A 229 5.50 -1.26 25.22
CA MET A 229 6.69 -0.85 24.49
C MET A 229 7.95 -0.88 25.38
N ALA A 230 7.85 -0.41 26.63
CA ALA A 230 8.94 -0.49 27.58
C ALA A 230 9.33 -1.95 27.88
N LYS A 231 8.36 -2.83 28.13
CA LYS A 231 8.59 -4.28 28.33
C LYS A 231 9.25 -4.93 27.11
N ASN A 232 8.82 -4.57 25.91
CA ASN A 232 9.40 -5.09 24.68
C ASN A 232 10.86 -4.66 24.52
N LEU A 233 11.21 -3.41 24.79
CA LEU A 233 12.59 -2.93 24.71
C LEU A 233 13.47 -3.56 25.81
N ILE A 234 12.96 -3.71 27.03
CA ILE A 234 13.68 -4.44 28.10
C ILE A 234 13.96 -5.88 27.66
N PHE A 235 12.95 -6.59 27.18
CA PHE A 235 13.08 -7.93 26.64
C PHE A 235 14.13 -8.01 25.50
N LEU A 236 14.10 -7.10 24.53
CA LEU A 236 15.09 -7.05 23.45
C LEU A 236 16.50 -6.87 23.99
N SER A 237 16.67 -6.03 25.01
CA SER A 237 17.96 -5.81 25.65
C SER A 237 18.48 -7.05 26.38
N GLU A 238 17.61 -7.89 26.92
CA GLU A 238 17.95 -9.16 27.55
C GLU A 238 18.22 -10.26 26.51
N LEU A 239 17.46 -10.28 25.41
CA LEU A 239 17.65 -11.23 24.32
C LEU A 239 18.99 -11.01 23.58
N TYR A 240 19.44 -9.75 23.54
CA TYR A 240 20.70 -9.32 22.90
C TYR A 240 21.62 -8.58 23.89
N PRO A 241 22.16 -9.29 24.90
CA PRO A 241 22.83 -8.65 26.04
C PRO A 241 24.11 -7.87 25.68
N ASN A 242 24.76 -8.22 24.58
CA ASN A 242 26.02 -7.61 24.13
C ASN A 242 25.81 -6.47 23.11
N GLU A 243 24.57 -6.18 22.71
CA GLU A 243 24.31 -5.15 21.72
C GLU A 243 24.07 -3.79 22.38
N LYS A 244 24.58 -2.75 21.72
CA LYS A 244 24.22 -1.36 21.95
C LYS A 244 23.09 -0.96 21.01
N MET A 245 22.05 -0.33 21.55
CA MET A 245 20.79 -0.06 20.85
C MET A 245 20.54 1.43 20.69
N ILE A 246 20.07 1.83 19.54
CA ILE A 246 19.54 3.17 19.24
C ILE A 246 18.05 3.04 19.00
N CYS A 247 17.23 3.72 19.81
CA CYS A 247 15.78 3.72 19.65
C CYS A 247 15.34 4.95 18.84
N TRP A 248 14.48 4.73 17.85
CA TRP A 248 13.86 5.77 17.04
C TRP A 248 12.37 5.83 17.32
N GLY A 249 11.87 6.96 17.79
CA GLY A 249 10.46 7.19 18.11
C GLY A 249 10.20 8.63 18.53
N ALA A 250 8.96 8.91 18.97
CA ALA A 250 8.56 10.24 19.41
C ALA A 250 9.14 10.62 20.80
N SER A 251 9.44 11.89 20.99
CA SER A 251 9.92 12.44 22.26
C SER A 251 8.96 12.14 23.41
N TYR A 252 7.64 12.12 23.16
CA TYR A 252 6.66 11.82 24.19
C TYR A 252 6.91 10.45 24.82
N HIS A 253 7.09 9.40 24.03
CA HIS A 253 7.35 8.04 24.52
C HIS A 253 8.68 7.92 25.28
N PHE A 254 9.69 8.73 24.91
CA PHE A 254 11.03 8.69 25.51
C PHE A 254 11.21 9.66 26.66
N SER A 255 10.18 10.45 26.99
CA SER A 255 10.21 11.40 28.10
C SER A 255 10.17 10.71 29.46
N ASN A 256 10.72 11.38 30.47
CA ASN A 256 10.68 10.99 31.87
C ASN A 256 9.87 12.03 32.66
N ARG A 257 9.13 11.64 33.67
CA ARG A 257 8.46 12.52 34.64
C ARG A 257 7.59 13.63 34.03
N ILE A 258 6.81 13.30 32.98
CA ILE A 258 5.95 14.28 32.28
C ILE A 258 4.86 14.90 33.17
N LYS A 259 4.55 14.31 34.33
CA LYS A 259 3.67 14.91 35.34
C LYS A 259 4.13 16.29 35.84
N ASN A 260 5.41 16.62 35.63
CA ASN A 260 6.00 17.91 36.02
C ASN A 260 5.80 19.02 34.98
N PHE A 261 5.06 18.75 33.89
CA PHE A 261 4.76 19.77 32.87
C PHE A 261 3.78 20.80 33.42
N GLY A 262 4.16 22.08 33.29
CA GLY A 262 3.29 23.22 33.57
C GLY A 262 2.55 23.63 32.30
N TYR A 263 1.23 23.47 32.32
CA TYR A 263 0.35 24.06 31.31
C TYR A 263 0.00 25.48 31.76
N THR A 264 0.63 26.44 31.17
CA THR A 264 0.46 27.86 31.48
C THR A 264 -0.48 28.54 30.48
N ASP A 265 -0.95 29.76 30.76
CA ASP A 265 -1.74 30.56 29.82
C ASP A 265 -1.02 30.73 28.47
N VAL A 266 0.33 30.83 28.50
CA VAL A 266 1.17 30.86 27.29
C VAL A 266 1.01 29.58 26.50
N THR A 267 1.17 28.42 27.14
CA THR A 267 0.99 27.11 26.49
C THR A 267 -0.41 26.97 25.93
N GLU A 268 -1.42 27.42 26.69
CA GLU A 268 -2.83 27.37 26.27
C GLU A 268 -3.10 28.25 25.05
N GLY A 269 -2.52 29.44 25.00
CA GLY A 269 -2.59 30.33 23.84
C GLY A 269 -2.02 29.71 22.59
N TYR A 270 -0.80 29.15 22.68
CA TYR A 270 -0.14 28.44 21.57
C TYR A 270 -0.95 27.23 21.09
N LEU A 271 -1.50 26.45 22.00
CA LEU A 271 -2.29 25.28 21.63
C LEU A 271 -3.57 25.67 20.90
N LYS A 272 -4.26 26.73 21.33
CA LYS A 272 -5.46 27.25 20.64
C LYS A 272 -5.11 27.75 19.23
N GLU A 273 -4.01 28.46 19.08
CA GLU A 273 -3.55 28.96 17.79
C GLU A 273 -3.18 27.81 16.85
N GLN A 274 -2.47 26.80 17.35
CA GLN A 274 -2.10 25.62 16.56
C GLN A 274 -3.32 24.81 16.12
N VAL A 275 -4.27 24.53 17.02
CA VAL A 275 -5.51 23.84 16.68
C VAL A 275 -6.35 24.64 15.66
N ALA A 276 -6.37 25.97 15.77
CA ALA A 276 -7.05 26.81 14.79
C ALA A 276 -6.40 26.69 13.39
N LEU A 277 -5.06 26.75 13.31
CA LEU A 277 -4.31 26.57 12.07
C LEU A 277 -4.50 25.16 11.47
N GLU A 278 -4.44 24.11 12.28
CA GLU A 278 -4.67 22.74 11.83
C GLU A 278 -6.10 22.58 11.27
N ASN A 279 -7.11 23.14 11.92
CA ASN A 279 -8.49 23.11 11.45
C ASN A 279 -8.70 23.91 10.16
N GLU A 280 -8.03 25.04 9.99
CA GLU A 280 -8.08 25.86 8.77
C GLU A 280 -7.45 25.10 7.59
N ILE A 281 -6.30 24.45 7.81
CA ILE A 281 -5.53 23.76 6.79
C ILE A 281 -6.14 22.37 6.46
N SER A 282 -6.53 21.57 7.45
CA SER A 282 -6.90 20.16 7.27
C SER A 282 -8.39 19.86 7.38
N LYS A 283 -9.21 20.78 7.97
CA LYS A 283 -10.65 20.58 8.29
C LYS A 283 -10.95 19.30 9.11
N SER A 284 -9.99 18.72 9.81
CA SER A 284 -10.09 17.38 10.41
C SER A 284 -9.42 17.19 11.77
N SER A 285 -9.00 18.24 12.46
CA SER A 285 -8.44 18.07 13.82
C SER A 285 -9.57 17.79 14.81
N ASN A 286 -9.59 16.56 15.36
CA ASN A 286 -10.51 16.14 16.41
C ASN A 286 -9.89 16.17 17.81
N SER A 287 -8.64 16.64 17.95
CA SER A 287 -7.98 16.69 19.26
C SER A 287 -8.55 17.82 20.10
N THR A 288 -9.13 17.47 21.24
CA THR A 288 -9.60 18.47 22.20
C THR A 288 -8.46 18.92 23.10
N PHE A 289 -8.55 20.18 23.56
CA PHE A 289 -7.58 20.76 24.50
C PHE A 289 -7.46 19.93 25.80
N GLU A 290 -8.55 19.37 26.29
CA GLU A 290 -8.57 18.54 27.49
C GLU A 290 -7.87 17.19 27.30
N GLU A 291 -7.96 16.59 26.12
CA GLU A 291 -7.22 15.37 25.79
C GLU A 291 -5.71 15.62 25.83
N ILE A 292 -5.24 16.71 25.27
CA ILE A 292 -3.81 17.07 25.31
C ILE A 292 -3.36 17.34 26.75
N LYS A 293 -4.16 18.04 27.55
CA LYS A 293 -3.89 18.21 28.99
C LYS A 293 -3.81 16.90 29.75
N SER A 294 -4.60 15.92 29.36
CA SER A 294 -4.63 14.62 30.04
C SER A 294 -3.33 13.81 29.85
N LEU A 295 -2.56 14.06 28.79
CA LEU A 295 -1.31 13.35 28.51
C LEU A 295 -0.27 13.48 29.65
N LYS A 296 -0.28 14.57 30.43
CA LYS A 296 0.60 14.74 31.58
C LYS A 296 0.40 13.70 32.69
N PHE A 297 -0.76 13.03 32.72
CA PHE A 297 -1.07 12.00 33.72
C PHE A 297 -0.68 10.59 33.28
N ALA A 298 -0.29 10.44 32.02
CA ALA A 298 0.13 9.15 31.46
C ALA A 298 1.54 8.78 31.97
N LEU A 299 1.83 7.48 31.96
CA LEU A 299 3.16 6.93 32.25
C LEU A 299 3.86 6.62 30.91
N PRO A 300 4.82 7.43 30.44
CA PRO A 300 5.54 7.16 29.21
C PRO A 300 6.56 6.03 29.40
N MET A 301 6.91 5.33 28.31
CA MET A 301 7.89 4.25 28.36
C MET A 301 9.27 4.73 28.85
N GLY A 302 9.65 5.98 28.58
CA GLY A 302 10.93 6.57 29.00
C GLY A 302 11.12 6.57 30.52
N GLU A 303 10.06 6.82 31.29
CA GLU A 303 10.12 6.76 32.77
C GLU A 303 10.40 5.32 33.25
N ILE A 304 9.72 4.32 32.68
CA ILE A 304 9.94 2.91 33.00
C ILE A 304 11.36 2.46 32.63
N LEU A 305 11.81 2.86 31.43
CA LEU A 305 13.15 2.51 30.95
C LEU A 305 14.26 3.16 31.78
N LYS A 306 14.07 4.42 32.19
CA LYS A 306 15.04 5.13 33.04
C LYS A 306 15.16 4.48 34.41
N ASP A 307 14.04 4.04 34.98
CA ASP A 307 14.02 3.31 36.24
C ASP A 307 14.70 1.93 36.14
N HIS A 308 14.56 1.25 35.01
CA HIS A 308 15.18 -0.06 34.78
C HIS A 308 16.68 0.04 34.47
N PHE A 309 17.07 0.88 33.48
CA PHE A 309 18.45 0.94 32.96
C PHE A 309 19.34 1.92 33.68
N LYS A 310 18.77 2.83 34.50
CA LYS A 310 19.50 3.84 35.29
C LYS A 310 20.46 4.67 34.42
N ASP A 311 21.76 4.57 34.70
CA ASP A 311 22.83 5.28 34.01
C ASP A 311 23.21 4.67 32.64
N LYS A 312 22.68 3.51 32.28
CA LYS A 312 22.97 2.83 30.99
C LYS A 312 22.12 3.33 29.82
N ILE A 313 21.16 4.20 30.08
CA ILE A 313 20.29 4.79 29.05
C ILE A 313 20.52 6.29 28.93
N TYR A 314 20.33 6.84 27.72
CA TYR A 314 20.40 8.28 27.44
C TYR A 314 19.27 8.69 26.52
N SER A 315 18.47 9.65 26.90
CA SER A 315 17.38 10.22 26.09
C SER A 315 17.76 11.56 25.49
N LEU A 316 17.77 11.66 24.17
CA LEU A 316 18.05 12.86 23.40
C LEU A 316 16.77 13.36 22.76
N ALA A 317 16.30 14.52 23.16
CA ALA A 317 15.18 15.22 22.53
C ALA A 317 15.67 16.16 21.43
N PHE A 318 14.76 16.58 20.57
CA PHE A 318 15.02 17.59 19.53
C PHE A 318 14.04 18.74 19.69
N SER A 319 14.45 19.96 19.31
CA SER A 319 13.57 21.11 19.19
C SER A 319 13.96 22.00 18.02
N SER A 320 12.99 22.79 17.54
CA SER A 320 13.17 23.73 16.44
C SER A 320 12.58 25.10 16.78
N TYR A 321 13.11 26.14 16.12
CA TYR A 321 12.68 27.52 16.34
C TYR A 321 11.69 28.01 15.30
N GLU A 322 11.88 27.63 14.04
CA GLU A 322 11.12 28.12 12.88
C GLU A 322 11.01 27.01 11.80
N GLY A 323 10.19 27.26 10.81
CA GLY A 323 10.00 26.36 9.67
C GLY A 323 8.64 25.71 9.68
N GLU A 324 8.59 24.48 9.15
CA GLU A 324 7.35 23.72 8.99
C GLU A 324 7.53 22.28 9.45
N TYR A 325 6.44 21.64 9.79
CA TYR A 325 6.32 20.20 10.05
C TYR A 325 5.06 19.66 9.39
N GLY A 326 4.96 18.34 9.23
CA GLY A 326 3.82 17.64 8.64
C GLY A 326 4.20 16.20 8.31
N LEU A 327 3.26 15.28 8.37
CA LEU A 327 3.54 13.88 8.00
C LEU A 327 4.02 13.79 6.55
N VAL A 328 4.86 12.80 6.28
CA VAL A 328 5.43 12.62 4.95
C VAL A 328 4.33 12.51 3.90
N GLY A 329 4.40 13.44 2.94
CA GLY A 329 3.42 13.45 1.87
C GLY A 329 2.06 14.05 2.25
N GLU A 330 1.87 14.66 3.42
CA GLU A 330 0.65 15.33 3.85
C GLU A 330 0.81 16.86 3.89
N LYS A 331 -0.24 17.56 4.30
CA LYS A 331 -0.20 19.02 4.49
C LYS A 331 0.79 19.41 5.57
N THR A 332 1.42 20.56 5.39
CA THR A 332 2.39 21.11 6.33
C THR A 332 1.78 22.22 7.18
N PHE A 333 2.33 22.39 8.37
CA PHE A 333 1.93 23.38 9.36
C PHE A 333 3.15 24.19 9.78
N PRO A 334 3.04 25.50 9.95
CA PRO A 334 4.15 26.32 10.42
C PRO A 334 4.45 26.02 11.90
N ILE A 335 5.72 26.05 12.26
CA ILE A 335 6.14 26.08 13.66
C ILE A 335 5.86 27.48 14.19
N LEU A 336 5.03 27.57 15.23
CA LEU A 336 4.75 28.84 15.90
C LEU A 336 6.00 29.32 16.63
N MET A 337 6.28 30.63 16.57
CA MET A 337 7.46 31.24 17.19
C MET A 337 7.47 30.97 18.70
N PRO A 338 8.50 30.33 19.25
CA PRO A 338 8.57 30.03 20.67
C PRO A 338 8.59 31.33 21.54
N PRO A 339 8.07 31.30 22.79
CA PRO A 339 8.04 32.45 23.68
C PRO A 339 9.44 32.98 24.01
N SER A 340 9.55 34.28 24.30
CA SER A 340 10.83 34.97 24.50
C SER A 340 11.73 34.38 25.60
N ASN A 341 11.17 33.64 26.54
CA ASN A 341 11.88 32.98 27.65
C ASN A 341 12.05 31.47 27.43
N SER A 342 11.92 30.99 26.18
CA SER A 342 12.20 29.61 25.81
C SER A 342 13.67 29.32 25.59
N ILE A 343 14.05 28.05 25.63
CA ILE A 343 15.42 27.62 25.30
C ILE A 343 15.75 27.90 23.83
N GLU A 344 14.80 27.74 22.93
CA GLU A 344 14.93 27.97 21.48
C GLU A 344 15.28 29.46 21.20
N GLN A 345 14.58 30.41 21.86
CA GLN A 345 14.86 31.83 21.74
C GLN A 345 16.29 32.16 22.19
N LYS A 346 16.74 31.55 23.29
CA LYS A 346 18.11 31.74 23.78
C LYS A 346 19.15 31.24 22.79
N MET A 347 18.91 30.03 22.20
CA MET A 347 19.84 29.45 21.20
C MET A 347 19.96 30.33 19.95
N VAL A 348 18.85 30.91 19.49
CA VAL A 348 18.86 31.82 18.32
C VAL A 348 19.51 33.15 18.67
N ALA A 349 19.30 33.70 19.85
CA ALA A 349 19.96 34.94 20.29
C ALA A 349 21.51 34.82 20.29
N ASP A 350 22.01 33.61 20.56
CA ASP A 350 23.43 33.27 20.49
C ASP A 350 23.93 32.95 19.06
N ASN A 351 23.14 33.24 18.01
CA ASN A 351 23.42 32.96 16.59
C ASN A 351 23.68 31.48 16.24
N ASN A 352 23.11 30.57 17.00
CA ASN A 352 23.27 29.14 16.73
C ASN A 352 22.27 28.65 15.70
N THR A 353 22.73 27.80 14.78
CA THR A 353 21.87 27.08 13.82
C THR A 353 21.63 25.61 14.24
N LYS A 354 22.59 25.05 14.97
CA LYS A 354 22.52 23.72 15.57
C LYS A 354 23.33 23.66 16.85
N VAL A 355 22.73 23.22 17.96
CA VAL A 355 23.38 23.16 19.28
C VAL A 355 22.97 21.87 19.99
N PHE A 356 23.98 21.20 20.54
CA PHE A 356 23.75 20.11 21.50
C PHE A 356 23.90 20.68 22.94
N VAL A 357 22.96 20.28 23.79
CA VAL A 357 22.95 20.58 25.23
C VAL A 357 22.89 19.24 25.97
N ASP A 358 23.93 18.94 26.73
CA ASP A 358 23.89 17.90 27.77
C ASP A 358 23.30 18.51 29.03
N PHE A 359 22.17 17.97 29.50
CA PHE A 359 21.44 18.58 30.61
C PHE A 359 22.09 18.28 31.96
N ASP A 360 22.41 19.35 32.71
CA ASP A 360 22.92 19.24 34.10
C ASP A 360 21.77 18.77 35.03
N LYS A 361 21.91 17.55 35.54
CA LYS A 361 20.92 16.95 36.46
C LYS A 361 20.74 17.72 37.77
N ASN A 362 21.65 18.61 38.13
CA ASN A 362 21.56 19.47 39.32
C ASN A 362 20.79 20.77 39.05
N ASP A 363 20.59 21.15 37.81
CA ASP A 363 19.79 22.30 37.46
C ASP A 363 18.29 22.00 37.57
N THR A 364 17.62 22.64 38.52
CA THR A 364 16.19 22.45 38.80
C THR A 364 15.30 23.54 38.21
N ARG A 365 15.86 24.48 37.45
CA ARG A 365 15.08 25.57 36.87
C ARG A 365 14.11 25.08 35.82
N SER A 366 12.93 25.71 35.76
CA SER A 366 11.91 25.45 34.73
C SER A 366 11.90 26.53 33.67
N TYR A 367 11.89 26.13 32.41
CA TYR A 367 11.82 27.02 31.25
C TYR A 367 10.96 26.43 30.15
N TYR A 368 10.57 27.23 29.16
CA TYR A 368 9.83 26.76 28.01
C TYR A 368 10.73 26.03 27.04
N CYS A 369 10.23 24.94 26.47
CA CYS A 369 10.84 24.19 25.38
C CYS A 369 9.78 23.45 24.55
N SER A 370 9.99 23.34 23.24
CA SER A 370 9.02 22.81 22.27
C SER A 370 9.37 21.39 21.79
N VAL A 371 9.89 20.54 22.67
CA VAL A 371 10.33 19.16 22.34
C VAL A 371 9.19 18.16 22.20
N LEU A 372 7.96 18.55 22.53
CA LEU A 372 6.76 17.70 22.45
C LEU A 372 5.70 18.39 21.59
N GLY A 373 5.45 17.86 20.38
CA GLY A 373 4.44 18.38 19.46
C GLY A 373 4.71 19.80 18.96
N ASN A 374 5.95 20.27 18.98
CA ASN A 374 6.31 21.66 18.67
C ASN A 374 5.59 22.69 19.57
N MET A 375 5.10 22.28 20.76
CA MET A 375 4.41 23.13 21.71
C MET A 375 5.33 23.61 22.82
N PRO A 376 5.33 24.92 23.17
CA PRO A 376 6.12 25.44 24.27
C PRO A 376 5.52 25.04 25.62
N LEU A 377 6.04 23.97 26.20
CA LEU A 377 5.71 23.51 27.53
C LEU A 377 6.73 24.01 28.55
N LYS A 378 6.29 24.37 29.74
CA LYS A 378 7.18 24.78 30.82
C LYS A 378 7.48 23.63 31.77
N ALA A 379 8.75 23.23 31.87
CA ALA A 379 9.17 22.12 32.72
C ALA A 379 10.63 22.28 33.18
N ASN A 380 11.02 21.52 34.21
CA ASN A 380 12.43 21.22 34.47
C ASN A 380 12.85 20.11 33.47
N TRP A 381 13.34 20.54 32.31
CA TRP A 381 13.69 19.65 31.19
C TRP A 381 14.87 18.74 31.52
N ASN A 382 15.73 19.11 32.46
CA ASN A 382 16.85 18.30 32.94
C ASN A 382 16.35 17.02 33.66
N ALA A 383 15.11 17.01 34.14
CA ALA A 383 14.47 15.83 34.75
C ALA A 383 13.71 14.99 33.70
N VAL A 384 13.42 15.57 32.51
CA VAL A 384 12.60 14.91 31.45
C VAL A 384 13.47 14.19 30.43
N PHE A 385 14.57 14.83 30.00
CA PHE A 385 15.55 14.26 29.05
C PHE A 385 16.97 14.34 29.58
N ASP A 386 17.88 13.58 28.99
CA ASP A 386 19.31 13.68 29.33
C ASP A 386 20.00 14.74 28.52
N GLY A 387 19.50 15.03 27.27
CA GLY A 387 20.02 16.11 26.44
C GLY A 387 19.03 16.58 25.41
N LEU A 388 19.42 17.69 24.74
CA LEU A 388 18.65 18.32 23.69
C LEU A 388 19.55 18.63 22.49
N LEU A 389 19.09 18.32 21.29
CA LEU A 389 19.66 18.83 20.04
C LEU A 389 18.71 19.87 19.44
N PHE A 390 19.13 21.13 19.46
CA PHE A 390 18.41 22.21 18.82
C PHE A 390 18.80 22.33 17.35
N ILE A 391 17.78 22.48 16.48
CA ILE A 391 17.93 22.73 15.04
C ILE A 391 17.11 23.97 14.71
N LYS A 392 17.76 25.06 14.28
CA LYS A 392 17.08 26.35 14.10
C LYS A 392 15.86 26.26 13.19
N LYS A 393 16.00 25.59 12.04
CA LYS A 393 14.92 25.49 11.03
C LYS A 393 14.52 24.04 10.77
N SER A 394 13.26 23.71 11.04
CA SER A 394 12.64 22.44 10.66
C SER A 394 12.03 22.52 9.26
N TYR A 395 11.84 21.36 8.66
CA TYR A 395 11.11 21.14 7.42
C TYR A 395 10.44 19.76 7.51
N PRO A 396 9.31 19.53 6.79
CA PRO A 396 8.65 18.26 6.78
C PRO A 396 9.52 17.17 6.14
N PRO A 397 9.32 15.88 6.48
CA PRO A 397 10.03 14.78 5.83
C PRO A 397 9.77 14.77 4.32
N VAL A 398 10.84 14.65 3.55
CA VAL A 398 10.72 14.54 2.09
C VAL A 398 10.35 13.12 1.74
N LEU A 399 9.25 12.96 0.99
CA LEU A 399 8.85 11.66 0.47
C LEU A 399 10.01 11.09 -0.36
N THR A 400 10.34 9.84 -0.15
CA THR A 400 11.22 9.14 -1.07
C THR A 400 10.51 9.12 -2.42
N ALA A 401 11.07 9.82 -3.40
CA ALA A 401 10.90 9.36 -4.75
C ALA A 401 11.51 7.96 -4.73
N TYR A 402 10.68 6.93 -4.74
CA TYR A 402 11.19 5.58 -4.95
C TYR A 402 12.12 5.69 -6.14
N PRO A 403 13.38 5.21 -6.06
CA PRO A 403 14.22 5.25 -7.23
C PRO A 403 13.36 4.63 -8.31
N ASN A 404 12.97 5.46 -9.28
CA ASN A 404 12.53 4.93 -10.55
C ASN A 404 13.64 3.93 -10.87
N MET A 405 13.28 2.66 -10.97
CA MET A 405 14.19 1.67 -11.55
C MET A 405 14.45 2.06 -13.00
N ASP A 406 14.81 3.32 -13.29
CA ASP A 406 15.18 3.82 -14.62
C ASP A 406 15.54 5.32 -14.65
N SER A 407 15.96 5.98 -13.56
CA SER A 407 16.37 7.40 -13.64
C SER A 407 17.88 7.63 -13.75
N THR A 408 18.62 6.66 -14.25
CA THR A 408 19.96 6.92 -14.78
C THR A 408 19.93 6.85 -16.29
N ASN A 409 19.86 7.98 -16.99
CA ASN A 409 19.89 8.17 -18.44
C ASN A 409 18.57 7.94 -19.19
N SER A 410 17.49 8.67 -18.91
CA SER A 410 16.20 8.52 -19.62
C SER A 410 16.14 9.13 -21.03
N GLU A 411 16.98 10.05 -21.42
CA GLU A 411 16.92 10.67 -22.75
C GLU A 411 17.45 9.83 -23.92
N ALA A 412 18.15 8.71 -23.64
CA ALA A 412 18.77 7.89 -24.69
C ALA A 412 18.14 6.50 -24.89
N GLN A 413 17.14 6.08 -24.11
CA GLN A 413 16.79 4.64 -24.01
C GLN A 413 15.47 4.22 -24.67
N THR A 414 14.57 5.11 -25.02
CA THR A 414 13.30 4.78 -25.69
C THR A 414 13.12 5.56 -26.99
N PHE A 415 12.28 5.04 -27.88
CA PHE A 415 11.71 5.81 -29.00
C PHE A 415 10.22 5.53 -29.07
N SER A 416 9.43 6.54 -29.47
CA SER A 416 7.98 6.45 -29.56
C SER A 416 7.54 6.12 -30.97
N ILE A 417 6.55 5.25 -31.07
CA ILE A 417 5.72 5.06 -32.27
C ILE A 417 4.28 5.38 -31.96
N ALA A 418 3.54 5.87 -32.95
CA ALA A 418 2.09 6.10 -32.84
C ALA A 418 1.41 5.61 -34.11
N GLY A 419 0.18 5.14 -33.98
CA GLY A 419 -0.54 4.62 -35.17
C GLY A 419 -1.99 4.27 -34.86
N GLU A 420 -2.62 3.70 -35.88
CA GLU A 420 -3.99 3.21 -35.85
C GLU A 420 -4.05 1.76 -36.34
N ILE A 421 -4.92 0.98 -35.70
CA ILE A 421 -5.15 -0.42 -36.06
C ILE A 421 -6.51 -0.51 -36.76
N MET A 422 -6.57 -1.13 -37.91
CA MET A 422 -7.77 -1.20 -38.73
C MET A 422 -7.98 -2.54 -39.39
N ASP A 423 -9.22 -2.85 -39.72
CA ASP A 423 -9.60 -4.02 -40.50
C ASP A 423 -9.12 -3.86 -41.97
N SER A 424 -8.43 -4.88 -42.47
CA SER A 424 -7.80 -4.84 -43.82
C SER A 424 -8.80 -4.79 -44.97
N LYS A 425 -10.09 -5.15 -44.79
CA LYS A 425 -11.10 -5.20 -45.82
C LYS A 425 -11.89 -3.89 -45.94
N ASN A 426 -12.16 -3.21 -44.83
CA ASN A 426 -13.09 -2.08 -44.81
C ASN A 426 -12.55 -0.84 -44.13
N ASP A 427 -11.27 -0.86 -43.73
CA ASP A 427 -10.54 0.20 -43.00
C ASP A 427 -11.24 0.66 -41.69
N LYS A 428 -12.13 -0.18 -41.13
CA LYS A 428 -12.76 0.11 -39.85
C LYS A 428 -11.74 -0.01 -38.73
N LEU A 429 -11.67 0.98 -37.88
CA LEU A 429 -10.78 1.01 -36.73
C LEU A 429 -11.11 -0.11 -35.73
N ILE A 430 -10.08 -0.75 -35.21
CA ILE A 430 -10.19 -1.89 -34.29
C ILE A 430 -9.88 -1.41 -32.88
N PRO A 431 -10.89 -1.24 -32.02
CA PRO A 431 -10.69 -0.80 -30.64
C PRO A 431 -10.04 -1.90 -29.79
N ASN A 432 -9.31 -1.47 -28.74
CA ASN A 432 -8.76 -2.34 -27.69
C ASN A 432 -7.87 -3.48 -28.25
N ALA A 433 -7.19 -3.24 -29.36
CA ALA A 433 -6.19 -4.17 -29.86
C ALA A 433 -4.95 -4.15 -28.94
N ASP A 434 -4.37 -5.31 -28.72
CA ASP A 434 -3.16 -5.48 -27.89
C ASP A 434 -1.91 -5.27 -28.75
N ILE A 435 -0.98 -4.47 -28.27
CA ILE A 435 0.31 -4.20 -28.92
C ILE A 435 1.40 -4.51 -27.89
N TYR A 436 2.25 -5.50 -28.12
CA TYR A 436 3.28 -5.91 -27.16
C TYR A 436 4.57 -6.38 -27.83
N LEU A 437 5.66 -6.31 -27.10
CA LEU A 437 6.97 -6.80 -27.51
C LEU A 437 7.10 -8.30 -27.20
N MET A 438 7.65 -9.07 -28.13
CA MET A 438 7.74 -10.53 -28.00
C MET A 438 8.66 -10.99 -26.85
N ASN A 439 9.80 -10.34 -26.66
CA ASN A 439 10.83 -10.70 -25.67
C ASN A 439 10.94 -9.70 -24.51
N CYS A 440 9.99 -8.76 -24.39
CA CYS A 440 9.93 -7.78 -23.34
C CYS A 440 8.49 -7.67 -22.82
N ASN A 441 8.31 -7.54 -21.49
CA ASN A 441 6.99 -7.52 -20.87
C ASN A 441 6.20 -6.21 -21.08
N LYS A 442 6.71 -5.30 -21.95
CA LYS A 442 6.07 -4.02 -22.26
C LYS A 442 4.93 -4.18 -23.25
N SER A 443 3.82 -3.50 -22.98
CA SER A 443 2.66 -3.51 -23.87
C SER A 443 1.86 -2.22 -23.74
N VAL A 444 1.02 -1.96 -24.76
CA VAL A 444 -0.03 -0.94 -24.75
C VAL A 444 -1.30 -1.52 -25.36
N VAL A 445 -2.42 -0.85 -25.12
CA VAL A 445 -3.71 -1.18 -25.74
C VAL A 445 -4.18 0.02 -26.57
N ALA A 446 -4.69 -0.24 -27.76
CA ALA A 446 -5.30 0.79 -28.58
C ALA A 446 -6.57 1.34 -27.92
N ASN A 447 -6.84 2.64 -28.07
CA ASN A 447 -8.05 3.27 -27.54
C ASN A 447 -9.33 2.81 -28.30
N ASN A 448 -10.49 3.38 -27.96
CA ASN A 448 -11.77 3.05 -28.60
C ASN A 448 -11.84 3.41 -30.10
N LYS A 449 -10.91 4.22 -30.60
CA LYS A 449 -10.74 4.58 -32.02
C LYS A 449 -9.57 3.84 -32.68
N GLY A 450 -9.07 2.75 -32.07
CA GLY A 450 -7.97 1.95 -32.61
C GLY A 450 -6.62 2.65 -32.61
N ALA A 451 -6.49 3.83 -32.02
CA ALA A 451 -5.26 4.60 -31.98
C ALA A 451 -4.39 4.19 -30.78
N PHE A 452 -3.08 4.18 -30.97
CA PHE A 452 -2.11 3.84 -29.95
C PHE A 452 -0.85 4.70 -30.03
N ARG A 453 -0.15 4.80 -28.88
CA ARG A 453 1.22 5.30 -28.77
C ARG A 453 2.01 4.33 -27.92
N PHE A 454 3.21 3.94 -28.38
CA PHE A 454 4.05 3.00 -27.68
C PHE A 454 5.49 3.53 -27.56
N ASN A 455 5.96 3.73 -26.34
CA ASN A 455 7.33 4.03 -26.01
C ASN A 455 8.11 2.71 -25.89
N ILE A 456 8.94 2.43 -26.90
CA ILE A 456 9.69 1.17 -27.04
C ILE A 456 11.12 1.36 -26.50
N PRO A 457 11.59 0.50 -25.59
CA PRO A 457 12.99 0.53 -25.15
C PRO A 457 13.95 0.28 -26.32
N ARG A 458 15.05 1.04 -26.42
CA ARG A 458 16.07 0.81 -27.44
C ARG A 458 16.75 -0.55 -27.33
N SER A 459 16.78 -1.16 -26.15
CA SER A 459 17.20 -2.55 -25.95
C SER A 459 16.36 -3.55 -26.72
N SER A 460 15.10 -3.19 -27.06
CA SER A 460 14.18 -4.01 -27.86
C SER A 460 14.21 -3.68 -29.36
N PHE A 461 15.25 -2.99 -29.86
CA PHE A 461 15.36 -2.56 -31.27
C PHE A 461 15.28 -3.73 -32.27
N ASN A 462 15.83 -4.89 -31.92
CA ASN A 462 15.79 -6.09 -32.74
C ASN A 462 14.63 -7.05 -32.34
N ASP A 463 13.75 -6.64 -31.45
CA ASP A 463 12.58 -7.41 -31.04
C ASP A 463 11.47 -7.35 -32.08
N LYS A 464 10.44 -8.16 -31.88
CA LYS A 464 9.22 -8.18 -32.68
C LYS A 464 8.08 -7.53 -31.90
N LEU A 465 7.39 -6.61 -32.55
CA LEU A 465 6.14 -6.05 -32.11
C LEU A 465 5.01 -6.94 -32.61
N ILE A 466 4.20 -7.45 -31.70
CA ILE A 466 3.03 -8.25 -32.00
C ILE A 466 1.79 -7.40 -31.79
N ILE A 467 0.93 -7.36 -32.82
CA ILE A 467 -0.36 -6.68 -32.79
C ILE A 467 -1.46 -7.74 -32.90
N SER A 468 -2.35 -7.77 -31.95
CA SER A 468 -3.42 -8.78 -31.94
C SER A 468 -4.75 -8.20 -31.51
N ALA A 469 -5.82 -8.71 -32.13
CA ALA A 469 -7.19 -8.41 -31.73
C ALA A 469 -8.05 -9.65 -31.89
N LEU A 470 -9.03 -9.86 -31.01
CA LEU A 470 -9.89 -11.02 -31.05
C LEU A 470 -10.70 -11.05 -32.35
N GLY A 471 -10.67 -12.18 -33.08
CA GLY A 471 -11.31 -12.36 -34.37
C GLY A 471 -10.48 -11.84 -35.56
N TYR A 472 -9.21 -11.56 -35.32
CA TYR A 472 -8.22 -11.16 -36.33
C TYR A 472 -6.95 -11.99 -36.22
N TYR A 473 -6.31 -12.27 -37.37
CA TYR A 473 -4.95 -12.80 -37.36
C TYR A 473 -3.98 -11.79 -36.81
N SER A 474 -3.11 -12.21 -35.92
CA SER A 474 -2.08 -11.34 -35.34
C SER A 474 -1.05 -10.95 -36.41
N ASP A 475 -0.62 -9.70 -36.40
CA ASP A 475 0.48 -9.23 -37.22
C ASP A 475 1.78 -9.10 -36.37
N THR A 476 2.91 -9.27 -37.04
CA THR A 476 4.23 -9.25 -36.39
C THR A 476 5.18 -8.36 -37.16
N ILE A 477 5.65 -7.28 -36.56
CA ILE A 477 6.50 -6.28 -37.17
C ILE A 477 7.84 -6.24 -36.43
N THR A 478 8.97 -6.23 -37.17
CA THR A 478 10.27 -6.04 -36.53
C THR A 478 10.44 -4.58 -36.08
N VAL A 479 10.78 -4.36 -34.83
CA VAL A 479 10.85 -3.03 -34.21
C VAL A 479 11.79 -2.08 -34.97
N SER A 480 12.94 -2.56 -35.45
CA SER A 480 13.90 -1.77 -36.22
C SER A 480 13.33 -1.19 -37.54
N THR A 481 12.30 -1.82 -38.13
CA THR A 481 11.64 -1.28 -39.33
C THR A 481 10.74 -0.07 -39.01
N LEU A 482 10.23 0.00 -37.78
CA LEU A 482 9.37 1.06 -37.31
C LEU A 482 10.14 2.34 -36.93
N GLU A 483 11.44 2.24 -36.62
CA GLU A 483 12.25 3.42 -36.32
C GLU A 483 12.36 4.37 -37.51
N LYS A 484 12.32 3.85 -38.72
CA LYS A 484 12.32 4.67 -39.97
C LYS A 484 11.04 5.50 -40.11
N ALA A 485 9.96 5.07 -39.42
CA ALA A 485 8.66 5.77 -39.42
C ALA A 485 8.54 6.86 -38.33
N LYS A 486 9.63 7.24 -37.71
CA LYS A 486 9.81 8.13 -36.53
C LYS A 486 9.13 9.50 -36.64
N ARG A 487 8.13 9.77 -37.17
CA ARG A 487 7.28 11.02 -37.20
C ARG A 487 6.01 10.83 -38.01
N ASN A 488 5.77 9.62 -38.58
CA ASN A 488 4.59 9.34 -39.35
C ASN A 488 3.68 8.37 -38.60
N LEU A 489 2.38 8.62 -38.68
CA LEU A 489 1.37 7.69 -38.17
C LEU A 489 1.52 6.34 -38.89
N ILE A 490 1.56 5.27 -38.10
CA ILE A 490 1.66 3.89 -38.60
C ILE A 490 0.23 3.33 -38.73
N HIS A 491 -0.16 2.90 -39.92
CA HIS A 491 -1.42 2.21 -40.13
C HIS A 491 -1.20 0.72 -40.24
N ILE A 492 -1.73 -0.03 -39.24
CA ILE A 492 -1.59 -1.47 -39.15
C ILE A 492 -2.93 -2.10 -39.58
N LYS A 493 -2.91 -2.95 -40.58
CA LYS A 493 -4.10 -3.59 -41.11
C LYS A 493 -4.16 -5.04 -40.73
N LEU A 494 -5.07 -5.39 -39.84
CA LEU A 494 -5.30 -6.79 -39.43
C LEU A 494 -6.32 -7.45 -40.35
N ILE A 495 -6.03 -8.71 -40.68
CA ILE A 495 -6.90 -9.54 -41.50
C ILE A 495 -7.93 -10.18 -40.57
N LYS A 496 -9.22 -9.91 -40.81
CA LYS A 496 -10.28 -10.57 -40.07
C LYS A 496 -10.28 -12.07 -40.37
N GLU A 497 -10.35 -12.88 -39.34
CA GLU A 497 -10.51 -14.33 -39.54
C GLU A 497 -11.85 -14.59 -40.22
N ASN A 498 -11.82 -15.31 -41.36
CA ASN A 498 -13.04 -15.77 -41.99
C ASN A 498 -13.67 -16.79 -41.04
N ASN A 499 -14.66 -16.33 -40.30
CA ASN A 499 -15.59 -17.22 -39.57
C ASN A 499 -16.53 -17.88 -40.61
N GLU A 500 -16.02 -18.76 -41.43
CA GLU A 500 -16.81 -19.91 -41.80
C GLU A 500 -16.91 -20.66 -40.45
N SER A 501 -18.10 -20.63 -39.85
CA SER A 501 -18.42 -21.44 -38.68
C SER A 501 -17.89 -22.84 -38.92
N ILE A 502 -16.76 -23.18 -38.23
CA ILE A 502 -16.32 -24.58 -38.23
C ILE A 502 -17.45 -25.33 -37.58
N PRO A 503 -18.12 -26.24 -38.30
CA PRO A 503 -19.22 -27.02 -37.69
C PRO A 503 -18.72 -27.63 -36.41
N LEU A 504 -19.54 -27.61 -35.37
CA LEU A 504 -19.23 -28.09 -34.03
C LEU A 504 -18.71 -29.53 -33.96
N ASP A 505 -18.94 -30.32 -35.03
CA ASP A 505 -18.57 -31.71 -35.15
C ASP A 505 -17.11 -31.96 -35.61
N ASP A 506 -16.39 -30.96 -36.12
CA ASP A 506 -15.03 -31.11 -36.67
C ASP A 506 -13.90 -30.68 -35.76
N VAL A 507 -14.16 -30.41 -34.45
CA VAL A 507 -13.09 -30.21 -33.48
C VAL A 507 -12.49 -31.55 -33.07
N VAL A 508 -11.71 -32.14 -33.95
CA VAL A 508 -10.91 -33.32 -33.65
C VAL A 508 -9.72 -32.86 -32.80
N VAL A 509 -9.81 -33.05 -31.50
CA VAL A 509 -8.63 -33.12 -30.65
C VAL A 509 -7.81 -34.31 -31.14
N VAL A 510 -6.63 -34.03 -31.71
CA VAL A 510 -5.67 -35.09 -32.06
C VAL A 510 -5.09 -35.67 -30.77
N ALA A 511 -5.90 -36.46 -30.11
CA ALA A 511 -5.46 -37.45 -29.13
C ALA A 511 -6.66 -38.39 -28.83
N ALA A 512 -6.58 -39.58 -29.41
CA ALA A 512 -7.46 -40.71 -29.21
C ALA A 512 -8.83 -40.71 -29.96
N LYS A 513 -9.04 -41.70 -30.78
CA LYS A 513 -10.31 -42.11 -31.35
C LYS A 513 -11.40 -42.15 -30.24
N ASN A 514 -12.51 -41.42 -30.43
CA ASN A 514 -13.72 -41.31 -29.58
C ASN A 514 -13.74 -40.08 -28.62
N SER A 515 -13.58 -38.87 -29.06
CA SER A 515 -13.88 -37.69 -28.23
C SER A 515 -15.26 -37.12 -28.58
N LYS A 516 -16.24 -37.34 -27.69
CA LYS A 516 -17.47 -36.55 -27.63
C LYS A 516 -17.09 -35.09 -27.37
N SER A 517 -17.70 -34.15 -28.11
CA SER A 517 -17.50 -32.68 -27.87
C SER A 517 -17.74 -32.39 -26.39
N LEU A 518 -16.80 -31.62 -25.80
CA LEU A 518 -16.92 -31.25 -24.38
C LEU A 518 -18.17 -30.39 -24.14
N SER A 519 -18.94 -30.74 -23.11
CA SER A 519 -20.09 -29.95 -22.68
C SER A 519 -19.63 -28.61 -22.12
N VAL A 520 -20.46 -27.57 -22.18
CA VAL A 520 -20.19 -26.23 -21.67
C VAL A 520 -19.78 -26.24 -20.19
N ASP A 521 -20.52 -26.99 -19.37
CA ASP A 521 -20.22 -27.16 -17.94
C ASP A 521 -18.81 -27.70 -17.68
N LYS A 522 -18.37 -28.66 -18.50
CA LYS A 522 -17.02 -29.22 -18.40
C LYS A 522 -15.96 -28.20 -18.79
N ILE A 523 -16.23 -27.37 -19.81
CA ILE A 523 -15.30 -26.31 -20.23
C ILE A 523 -15.16 -25.30 -19.10
N ILE A 524 -16.24 -24.77 -18.52
CA ILE A 524 -16.22 -23.83 -17.40
C ILE A 524 -15.56 -24.44 -16.16
N LYS A 525 -15.91 -25.69 -15.83
CA LYS A 525 -15.28 -26.41 -14.72
C LYS A 525 -13.76 -26.55 -14.91
N ASN A 526 -13.33 -26.90 -16.12
CA ASN A 526 -11.90 -27.01 -16.44
C ASN A 526 -11.22 -25.61 -16.35
N ALA A 527 -11.83 -24.55 -16.87
CA ALA A 527 -11.30 -23.19 -16.75
C ALA A 527 -11.06 -22.83 -15.28
N ARG A 528 -12.01 -23.09 -14.39
CA ARG A 528 -11.87 -22.86 -12.95
C ARG A 528 -10.75 -23.72 -12.32
N LEU A 529 -10.71 -25.01 -12.61
CA LEU A 529 -9.73 -25.94 -12.04
C LEU A 529 -8.29 -25.64 -12.49
N ARG A 530 -8.13 -25.13 -13.73
CA ARG A 530 -6.83 -24.82 -14.33
C ARG A 530 -6.32 -23.40 -14.01
N ILE A 531 -7.03 -22.62 -13.19
CA ILE A 531 -6.53 -21.29 -12.75
C ILE A 531 -5.15 -21.43 -12.12
N LYS A 532 -4.93 -22.39 -11.24
CA LYS A 532 -3.63 -22.65 -10.60
C LYS A 532 -2.53 -23.04 -11.59
N ASP A 533 -2.87 -23.65 -12.72
CA ASP A 533 -1.91 -24.10 -13.72
C ASP A 533 -1.58 -22.97 -14.72
N ASN A 534 -2.58 -22.18 -15.10
CA ASN A 534 -2.48 -21.15 -16.14
C ASN A 534 -2.01 -19.78 -15.65
N TYR A 535 -2.30 -19.43 -14.39
CA TYR A 535 -2.03 -18.08 -13.87
C TYR A 535 -0.95 -18.11 -12.79
N CYS A 536 -0.31 -16.96 -12.57
CA CYS A 536 0.72 -16.83 -11.56
C CYS A 536 0.15 -17.13 -10.16
N GLN A 537 0.76 -18.05 -9.44
CA GLN A 537 0.39 -18.44 -8.08
C GLN A 537 1.41 -17.96 -7.03
N SER A 538 2.47 -17.30 -7.48
CA SER A 538 3.52 -16.73 -6.66
C SER A 538 3.33 -15.22 -6.51
N PRO A 539 3.98 -14.57 -5.53
CA PRO A 539 3.99 -13.13 -5.46
C PRO A 539 4.51 -12.49 -6.75
N TYR A 540 3.92 -11.37 -7.15
CA TYR A 540 4.38 -10.60 -8.31
C TYR A 540 4.02 -9.11 -8.16
N ASN A 541 4.73 -8.25 -8.89
CA ASN A 541 4.35 -6.87 -9.11
C ASN A 541 3.81 -6.71 -10.53
N GLN A 542 2.87 -5.79 -10.67
CA GLN A 542 2.37 -5.39 -11.97
C GLN A 542 2.15 -3.89 -12.00
N LYS A 543 2.77 -3.23 -12.97
CA LYS A 543 2.60 -1.80 -13.20
C LYS A 543 1.40 -1.59 -14.10
N PHE A 544 0.49 -0.71 -13.67
CA PHE A 544 -0.71 -0.35 -14.42
C PHE A 544 -0.77 1.14 -14.70
N PHE A 545 -1.27 1.48 -15.88
CA PHE A 545 -1.92 2.76 -16.13
C PHE A 545 -3.40 2.63 -15.78
N PHE A 546 -3.94 3.60 -15.07
CA PHE A 546 -5.36 3.71 -14.71
C PHE A 546 -5.90 5.05 -15.17
N ARG A 547 -7.12 5.06 -15.73
CA ARG A 547 -7.87 6.25 -16.10
C ARG A 547 -9.29 6.16 -15.58
N SER A 548 -9.81 7.27 -15.03
CA SER A 548 -11.23 7.48 -14.71
C SER A 548 -11.73 8.72 -15.41
N GLN A 549 -12.74 8.57 -16.26
CA GLN A 549 -13.34 9.67 -17.02
C GLN A 549 -14.84 9.76 -16.78
N THR A 550 -15.36 10.99 -16.76
CA THR A 550 -16.78 11.29 -16.82
C THR A 550 -17.06 12.14 -18.05
N GLU A 551 -18.02 11.68 -18.83
CA GLU A 551 -18.50 12.39 -20.04
C GLU A 551 -19.95 12.83 -19.82
N LYS A 552 -20.23 14.07 -20.20
CA LYS A 552 -21.55 14.67 -20.17
C LYS A 552 -21.79 15.39 -21.51
N GLU A 553 -22.86 15.02 -22.19
CA GLU A 553 -23.23 15.67 -23.50
C GLU A 553 -22.04 15.70 -24.47
N ASP A 554 -21.39 14.54 -24.68
CA ASP A 554 -20.22 14.33 -25.54
C ASP A 554 -18.96 15.15 -25.14
N SER A 555 -18.93 15.69 -23.92
CA SER A 555 -17.78 16.45 -23.41
C SER A 555 -17.19 15.77 -22.16
N ILE A 556 -15.88 15.61 -22.12
CA ILE A 556 -15.18 15.09 -20.93
C ILE A 556 -15.18 16.20 -19.87
N VAL A 557 -15.93 15.98 -18.78
CA VAL A 557 -16.03 16.90 -17.64
C VAL A 557 -15.11 16.53 -16.48
N PHE A 558 -14.62 15.30 -16.46
CA PHE A 558 -13.66 14.81 -15.47
C PHE A 558 -12.71 13.80 -16.11
N ASN A 559 -11.40 13.89 -15.81
CA ASN A 559 -10.38 12.94 -16.26
C ASN A 559 -9.24 12.86 -15.26
N GLU A 560 -9.18 11.78 -14.50
CA GLU A 560 -8.04 11.40 -13.64
C GLU A 560 -7.23 10.29 -14.30
N GLU A 561 -5.92 10.43 -14.28
CA GLU A 561 -4.99 9.41 -14.75
C GLU A 561 -3.92 9.13 -13.70
N ALA A 562 -3.56 7.85 -13.56
CA ALA A 562 -2.57 7.39 -12.62
C ALA A 562 -1.69 6.28 -13.19
N THR A 563 -0.44 6.24 -12.79
CA THR A 563 0.40 5.05 -12.92
C THR A 563 0.59 4.44 -11.54
N ILE A 564 0.32 3.15 -11.43
CA ILE A 564 0.25 2.43 -10.16
C ILE A 564 1.12 1.17 -10.28
N ASN A 565 2.03 0.98 -9.33
CA ASN A 565 2.69 -0.30 -9.18
C ASN A 565 1.92 -1.13 -8.14
N THR A 566 1.48 -2.33 -8.51
CA THR A 566 0.72 -3.20 -7.62
C THR A 566 1.58 -4.35 -7.12
N TYR A 567 1.21 -4.89 -5.97
CA TYR A 567 1.77 -6.10 -5.40
C TYR A 567 0.64 -7.07 -5.06
N ASN A 568 0.74 -8.27 -5.58
CA ASN A 568 -0.14 -9.37 -5.26
C ASN A 568 0.69 -10.47 -4.56
N PRO A 569 0.58 -10.64 -3.23
CA PRO A 569 1.37 -11.61 -2.48
C PRO A 569 0.94 -13.06 -2.72
N ASN A 570 -0.30 -13.29 -3.14
CA ASN A 570 -0.91 -14.61 -3.22
C ASN A 570 -1.04 -15.15 -4.65
N GLY A 571 -0.56 -14.37 -5.63
CA GLY A 571 -0.83 -14.66 -7.03
C GLY A 571 -2.30 -14.45 -7.41
N ILE A 572 -2.69 -14.90 -8.59
CA ILE A 572 -4.07 -14.80 -9.09
C ILE A 572 -4.90 -15.90 -8.44
N LYS A 573 -5.68 -15.54 -7.44
CA LYS A 573 -6.53 -16.43 -6.66
C LYS A 573 -7.85 -15.73 -6.35
N ALA A 574 -8.96 -16.41 -6.65
CA ALA A 574 -10.28 -15.85 -6.35
C ALA A 574 -10.58 -15.84 -4.84
N SER A 575 -11.20 -14.77 -4.39
CA SER A 575 -11.60 -14.53 -3.01
C SER A 575 -12.95 -13.78 -2.97
N ASN A 576 -13.70 -13.95 -1.90
CA ASN A 576 -14.87 -13.10 -1.61
C ASN A 576 -14.47 -11.66 -1.29
N ASP A 577 -13.24 -11.47 -0.86
CA ASP A 577 -12.61 -10.18 -0.62
C ASP A 577 -11.34 -10.06 -1.49
N ALA A 578 -11.56 -9.87 -2.80
CA ALA A 578 -10.47 -9.79 -3.77
C ALA A 578 -9.56 -8.56 -3.53
N VAL A 579 -10.13 -7.46 -3.03
CA VAL A 579 -9.44 -6.17 -2.85
C VAL A 579 -8.37 -6.26 -1.77
N SER A 580 -8.64 -6.96 -0.68
CA SER A 580 -7.70 -7.14 0.44
C SER A 580 -6.42 -7.92 0.07
N ASN A 581 -6.40 -8.58 -1.10
CA ASN A 581 -5.22 -9.28 -1.61
C ASN A 581 -4.36 -8.42 -2.55
N PHE A 582 -4.74 -7.16 -2.78
CA PHE A 582 -4.00 -6.24 -3.64
C PHE A 582 -3.48 -5.04 -2.85
N TYR A 583 -2.20 -4.75 -3.08
CA TYR A 583 -1.52 -3.60 -2.52
C TYR A 583 -0.99 -2.75 -3.66
N GLY A 584 -0.87 -1.45 -3.45
CA GLY A 584 -0.43 -0.56 -4.51
C GLY A 584 0.32 0.66 -4.01
N GLU A 585 1.16 1.19 -4.87
CA GLU A 585 1.80 2.50 -4.72
C GLU A 585 1.48 3.35 -5.93
N LEU A 586 1.13 4.60 -5.68
CA LEU A 586 0.86 5.57 -6.71
C LEU A 586 2.20 6.14 -7.18
N LEU A 587 2.59 5.85 -8.44
CA LEU A 587 3.85 6.32 -9.02
C LEU A 587 3.72 7.73 -9.59
N GLN A 588 2.63 7.99 -10.33
CA GLN A 588 2.26 9.29 -10.86
C GLN A 588 0.75 9.45 -10.87
N PHE A 589 0.32 10.68 -10.78
CA PHE A 589 -1.09 11.06 -10.81
C PHE A 589 -1.22 12.42 -11.53
N ARG A 590 -2.25 12.54 -12.37
CA ARG A 590 -2.64 13.83 -12.95
C ARG A 590 -4.15 13.94 -13.06
N ASN A 591 -4.65 15.15 -12.89
CA ASN A 591 -6.02 15.50 -13.24
C ASN A 591 -5.96 16.34 -14.53
N ALA A 592 -6.31 15.73 -15.65
CA ALA A 592 -6.24 16.37 -16.95
C ALA A 592 -7.37 17.40 -17.18
N THR A 593 -8.42 17.41 -16.34
CA THR A 593 -9.46 18.42 -16.35
C THR A 593 -9.25 19.40 -15.20
N LYS A 594 -9.06 20.68 -15.47
CA LYS A 594 -8.96 21.76 -14.46
C LYS A 594 -10.29 22.02 -13.70
N ASN A 595 -11.33 21.25 -13.99
CA ASN A 595 -12.66 21.43 -13.41
C ASN A 595 -12.84 20.51 -12.20
N THR A 596 -13.08 21.09 -11.04
CA THR A 596 -13.45 20.40 -9.79
C THR A 596 -14.95 20.11 -9.78
N SER A 597 -15.52 19.55 -10.84
CA SER A 597 -16.96 19.27 -10.87
C SER A 597 -17.29 18.18 -9.84
N GLN A 598 -18.38 18.37 -9.07
CA GLN A 598 -18.92 17.40 -8.12
C GLN A 598 -19.49 16.12 -8.80
N GLU A 599 -19.39 16.02 -10.12
CA GLU A 599 -19.91 14.91 -10.92
C GLU A 599 -18.90 13.73 -11.05
N ASN A 600 -17.88 13.69 -10.19
CA ASN A 600 -16.92 12.61 -10.13
C ASN A 600 -17.49 11.41 -9.33
N TRP A 601 -17.54 10.26 -9.95
CA TRP A 601 -17.91 9.02 -9.25
C TRP A 601 -16.68 8.10 -9.11
N GLY A 602 -16.04 8.17 -7.95
CA GLY A 602 -15.00 7.23 -7.52
C GLY A 602 -13.56 7.57 -7.90
N GLY A 603 -13.27 8.21 -9.04
CA GLY A 603 -11.90 8.48 -9.47
C GLY A 603 -10.99 7.25 -9.33
N ILE A 604 -9.73 7.44 -8.89
CA ILE A 604 -8.77 6.33 -8.64
C ILE A 604 -9.28 5.32 -7.59
N GLY A 605 -10.19 5.71 -6.70
CA GLY A 605 -10.82 4.80 -5.72
C GLY A 605 -11.64 3.69 -6.38
N TYR A 606 -12.09 3.89 -7.64
CA TYR A 606 -12.82 2.87 -8.39
C TYR A 606 -11.95 1.66 -8.78
N LEU A 607 -10.65 1.76 -8.70
CA LEU A 607 -9.73 0.65 -8.95
C LEU A 607 -10.04 -0.58 -8.09
N GLY A 608 -10.41 -0.38 -6.82
CA GLY A 608 -10.85 -1.46 -5.94
C GLY A 608 -12.10 -2.18 -6.47
N VAL A 609 -13.02 -1.44 -7.10
CA VAL A 609 -14.24 -2.01 -7.70
C VAL A 609 -13.91 -2.88 -8.92
N ILE A 610 -12.99 -2.43 -9.79
CA ILE A 610 -12.52 -3.21 -10.94
C ILE A 610 -11.90 -4.54 -10.46
N ILE A 611 -11.06 -4.50 -9.44
CA ILE A 611 -10.44 -5.71 -8.86
C ILE A 611 -11.50 -6.63 -8.26
N PHE A 612 -12.45 -6.07 -7.51
CA PHE A 612 -13.54 -6.83 -6.89
C PHE A 612 -14.44 -7.54 -7.91
N ARG A 613 -14.63 -6.96 -9.11
CA ARG A 613 -15.46 -7.53 -10.19
C ARG A 613 -14.69 -8.41 -11.17
N ASN A 614 -13.36 -8.47 -11.07
CA ASN A 614 -12.54 -9.25 -11.99
C ASN A 614 -12.86 -10.75 -11.89
N ILE A 615 -13.06 -11.42 -13.05
CA ILE A 615 -13.52 -12.81 -13.14
C ILE A 615 -12.56 -13.83 -12.48
N LEU A 616 -11.26 -13.54 -12.44
CA LEU A 616 -10.26 -14.42 -11.84
C LEU A 616 -10.00 -14.16 -10.37
N LEU A 617 -10.31 -12.96 -9.90
CA LEU A 617 -10.01 -12.51 -8.53
C LEU A 617 -11.21 -12.61 -7.61
N SER A 618 -12.43 -12.49 -8.14
CA SER A 618 -13.68 -12.56 -7.39
C SER A 618 -14.32 -13.95 -7.51
N THR A 619 -15.04 -14.37 -6.47
CA THR A 619 -15.91 -15.55 -6.54
C THR A 619 -17.34 -15.22 -6.98
N SER A 620 -17.69 -13.93 -7.15
CA SER A 620 -19.02 -13.45 -7.53
C SER A 620 -19.18 -13.36 -9.04
N ASN A 621 -19.06 -14.48 -9.75
CA ASN A 621 -19.14 -14.52 -11.22
C ASN A 621 -19.46 -15.93 -11.75
N VAL A 622 -19.56 -16.04 -13.09
CA VAL A 622 -19.96 -17.25 -13.82
C VAL A 622 -19.02 -18.45 -13.60
N LEU A 623 -17.74 -18.25 -13.28
CA LEU A 623 -16.81 -19.37 -13.02
C LEU A 623 -17.12 -20.09 -11.69
N TYR A 624 -17.62 -19.36 -10.70
CA TYR A 624 -17.82 -19.86 -9.33
C TYR A 624 -19.30 -20.08 -9.00
N GLN A 625 -20.20 -19.26 -9.55
CA GLN A 625 -21.65 -19.34 -9.33
C GLN A 625 -22.39 -19.94 -10.53
N THR A 626 -21.78 -20.96 -11.18
CA THR A 626 -22.24 -21.53 -12.45
C THR A 626 -23.73 -21.91 -12.45
N SER A 627 -24.27 -22.34 -11.31
CA SER A 627 -25.69 -22.70 -11.17
C SER A 627 -26.67 -21.53 -11.33
N SER A 628 -26.20 -20.28 -11.24
CA SER A 628 -27.01 -19.10 -11.45
C SER A 628 -27.10 -18.66 -12.91
N PHE A 629 -26.46 -19.38 -13.82
CA PHE A 629 -26.31 -18.97 -15.21
C PHE A 629 -26.78 -20.02 -16.21
N ASP A 630 -27.51 -19.59 -17.22
CA ASP A 630 -27.75 -20.34 -18.45
C ASP A 630 -26.56 -20.15 -19.38
N LEU A 631 -25.90 -21.24 -19.74
CA LEU A 631 -24.66 -21.26 -20.51
C LEU A 631 -24.88 -21.84 -21.90
N LYS A 632 -24.33 -21.16 -22.92
CA LYS A 632 -24.42 -21.66 -24.31
C LYS A 632 -23.07 -21.54 -25.01
N LYS A 633 -22.61 -22.59 -25.64
CA LYS A 633 -21.43 -22.57 -26.51
C LYS A 633 -21.83 -21.98 -27.87
N GLU A 634 -21.28 -20.78 -28.21
CA GLU A 634 -21.64 -20.05 -29.41
C GLU A 634 -20.79 -20.50 -30.61
N SER A 635 -19.48 -20.43 -30.47
CA SER A 635 -18.55 -20.71 -31.56
C SER A 635 -17.17 -21.08 -31.03
N VAL A 636 -16.32 -21.54 -31.93
CA VAL A 636 -14.88 -21.63 -31.71
C VAL A 636 -14.22 -20.61 -32.65
N VAL A 637 -13.45 -19.70 -32.08
CA VAL A 637 -12.67 -18.70 -32.83
C VAL A 637 -11.17 -18.98 -32.67
N VAL A 638 -10.35 -18.37 -33.51
CA VAL A 638 -8.91 -18.40 -33.36
C VAL A 638 -8.46 -17.07 -32.74
N TYR A 639 -7.52 -17.13 -31.81
CA TYR A 639 -6.89 -15.97 -31.20
C TYR A 639 -5.41 -16.27 -30.94
N ASN A 640 -4.52 -15.47 -31.51
CA ASN A 640 -3.07 -15.72 -31.47
C ASN A 640 -2.69 -17.15 -31.92
N GLY A 641 -3.35 -17.65 -32.99
CA GLY A 641 -3.13 -18.99 -33.56
C GLY A 641 -3.68 -20.16 -32.70
N ARG A 642 -4.45 -19.88 -31.64
CA ARG A 642 -5.03 -20.87 -30.73
C ARG A 642 -6.55 -20.94 -30.91
N LYS A 643 -7.13 -22.12 -30.78
CA LYS A 643 -8.58 -22.30 -30.75
C LYS A 643 -9.13 -21.83 -29.41
N VAL A 644 -10.22 -21.07 -29.44
CA VAL A 644 -10.85 -20.44 -28.27
C VAL A 644 -12.35 -20.73 -28.27
N TYR A 645 -12.85 -21.33 -27.23
CA TYR A 645 -14.29 -21.49 -27.00
C TYR A 645 -14.91 -20.14 -26.65
N VAL A 646 -16.00 -19.78 -27.33
CA VAL A 646 -16.83 -18.61 -26.97
C VAL A 646 -18.11 -19.15 -26.31
N ILE A 647 -18.31 -18.81 -25.06
CA ILE A 647 -19.46 -19.21 -24.26
C ILE A 647 -20.21 -17.95 -23.87
N SER A 648 -21.47 -17.84 -24.30
CA SER A 648 -22.40 -16.85 -23.78
C SER A 648 -23.03 -17.32 -22.48
N PHE A 649 -23.37 -16.35 -21.64
CA PHE A 649 -24.09 -16.63 -20.39
C PHE A 649 -25.18 -15.59 -20.14
N THR A 650 -26.27 -16.05 -19.50
CA THR A 650 -27.34 -15.21 -18.97
C THR A 650 -27.61 -15.62 -17.54
N ASN A 651 -27.56 -14.67 -16.62
CA ASN A 651 -27.89 -14.90 -15.22
C ASN A 651 -29.41 -14.88 -15.06
N HIS A 652 -30.01 -15.98 -14.61
CA HIS A 652 -31.46 -16.10 -14.45
C HIS A 652 -31.98 -15.53 -13.13
N ALA A 653 -31.09 -15.28 -12.14
CA ALA A 653 -31.42 -14.67 -10.86
C ALA A 653 -30.23 -13.77 -10.39
N PRO A 654 -29.97 -12.65 -11.07
CA PRO A 654 -28.79 -11.85 -10.81
C PRO A 654 -28.85 -11.17 -9.44
N ASP A 655 -27.78 -11.33 -8.66
CA ASP A 655 -27.59 -10.74 -7.34
C ASP A 655 -26.11 -10.34 -7.12
N VAL A 656 -25.80 -9.83 -5.95
CA VAL A 656 -24.42 -9.40 -5.61
C VAL A 656 -23.44 -10.58 -5.60
N PHE A 657 -23.90 -11.78 -5.21
CA PHE A 657 -23.02 -12.94 -5.08
C PHE A 657 -22.68 -13.59 -6.43
N SER A 658 -23.49 -13.32 -7.45
CA SER A 658 -23.31 -13.87 -8.81
C SER A 658 -22.77 -12.83 -9.81
N THR A 659 -22.82 -11.53 -9.49
CA THR A 659 -22.44 -10.46 -10.42
C THR A 659 -21.43 -9.46 -9.88
N GLY A 660 -21.25 -9.37 -8.55
CA GLY A 660 -20.47 -8.34 -7.89
C GLY A 660 -21.17 -6.96 -7.81
N PHE A 661 -22.46 -6.87 -8.15
CA PHE A 661 -23.27 -5.65 -8.07
C PHE A 661 -24.32 -5.77 -6.98
N GLY A 662 -24.33 -4.84 -6.02
CA GLY A 662 -25.14 -4.95 -4.81
C GLY A 662 -26.23 -3.87 -4.63
N ASN A 663 -25.89 -2.60 -4.76
CA ASN A 663 -26.82 -1.50 -4.52
C ASN A 663 -26.58 -0.37 -5.53
N PRO A 664 -27.51 -0.14 -6.45
CA PRO A 664 -28.74 -0.89 -6.69
C PRO A 664 -28.48 -2.34 -7.14
N PRO A 665 -29.39 -3.28 -6.85
CA PRO A 665 -29.21 -4.67 -7.26
C PRO A 665 -29.31 -4.83 -8.79
N PRO A 666 -28.67 -5.85 -9.39
CA PRO A 666 -28.76 -6.09 -10.82
C PRO A 666 -30.14 -6.57 -11.22
N LYS A 667 -30.67 -6.03 -12.32
CA LYS A 667 -31.93 -6.41 -12.98
C LYS A 667 -31.70 -7.52 -14.01
N SER A 668 -30.59 -7.41 -14.75
CA SER A 668 -30.15 -8.43 -15.71
C SER A 668 -28.64 -8.44 -15.80
N ALA A 669 -28.09 -9.61 -16.07
CA ALA A 669 -26.65 -9.80 -16.28
C ALA A 669 -26.42 -10.86 -17.37
N THR A 670 -25.71 -10.48 -18.43
CA THR A 670 -25.37 -11.33 -19.57
C THR A 670 -23.92 -11.12 -19.96
N GLY A 671 -23.35 -12.00 -20.80
CA GLY A 671 -22.00 -11.75 -21.29
C GLY A 671 -21.40 -12.91 -22.05
N PHE A 672 -20.08 -12.82 -22.22
CA PHE A 672 -19.29 -13.82 -22.94
C PHE A 672 -18.01 -14.13 -22.16
N ILE A 673 -17.61 -15.40 -22.16
CA ILE A 673 -16.33 -15.84 -21.67
C ILE A 673 -15.57 -16.56 -22.80
N TYR A 674 -14.31 -16.20 -23.00
CA TYR A 674 -13.44 -16.73 -24.05
C TYR A 674 -12.36 -17.58 -23.41
N ILE A 675 -12.37 -18.88 -23.73
CA ILE A 675 -11.55 -19.89 -23.05
C ILE A 675 -10.69 -20.62 -24.08
N ASP A 676 -9.38 -20.64 -23.87
CA ASP A 676 -8.43 -21.40 -24.70
C ASP A 676 -8.80 -22.88 -24.69
N ALA A 677 -8.87 -23.47 -25.87
CA ALA A 677 -9.40 -24.86 -26.01
C ALA A 677 -8.42 -25.92 -25.51
N GLU A 678 -7.14 -25.63 -25.38
CA GLU A 678 -6.08 -26.54 -24.96
C GLU A 678 -5.77 -26.39 -23.46
N SER A 679 -5.44 -25.18 -23.03
CA SER A 679 -5.06 -24.88 -21.65
C SER A 679 -6.24 -24.65 -20.73
N PHE A 680 -7.42 -24.31 -21.27
CA PHE A 680 -8.60 -23.82 -20.54
C PHE A 680 -8.35 -22.48 -19.81
N ALA A 681 -7.37 -21.68 -20.24
CA ALA A 681 -7.20 -20.34 -19.70
C ALA A 681 -8.32 -19.42 -20.20
N VAL A 682 -8.84 -18.56 -19.33
CA VAL A 682 -9.70 -17.45 -19.69
C VAL A 682 -8.83 -16.39 -20.34
N LEU A 683 -9.12 -16.04 -21.58
CA LEU A 683 -8.36 -15.05 -22.35
C LEU A 683 -9.05 -13.71 -22.39
N LYS A 684 -10.40 -13.71 -22.38
CA LYS A 684 -11.22 -12.51 -22.36
C LYS A 684 -12.53 -12.80 -21.63
N PHE A 685 -13.08 -11.77 -21.01
CA PHE A 685 -14.38 -11.77 -20.35
C PHE A 685 -15.14 -10.49 -20.68
N GLU A 686 -16.43 -10.62 -21.00
CA GLU A 686 -17.35 -9.50 -21.24
C GLU A 686 -18.58 -9.68 -20.38
N HIS A 687 -18.96 -8.65 -19.63
CA HIS A 687 -20.11 -8.68 -18.73
C HIS A 687 -20.96 -7.43 -18.92
N TYR A 688 -22.23 -7.62 -19.20
CA TYR A 688 -23.22 -6.58 -19.39
C TYR A 688 -24.25 -6.65 -18.28
N VAL A 689 -24.33 -5.63 -17.45
CA VAL A 689 -25.21 -5.61 -16.29
C VAL A 689 -26.10 -4.37 -16.34
N VAL A 690 -27.40 -4.58 -16.24
CA VAL A 690 -28.39 -3.51 -16.07
C VAL A 690 -28.84 -3.53 -14.61
N LEU A 691 -28.79 -2.40 -13.93
CA LEU A 691 -29.22 -2.30 -12.54
C LEU A 691 -30.72 -1.95 -12.44
N HIS A 692 -31.34 -2.28 -11.32
CA HIS A 692 -32.65 -1.74 -11.00
C HIS A 692 -32.55 -0.22 -10.85
N PRO A 693 -33.60 0.54 -11.22
CA PRO A 693 -33.58 1.98 -11.10
C PRO A 693 -33.30 2.44 -9.69
N ASP A 694 -32.29 3.31 -9.52
CA ASP A 694 -31.93 3.90 -8.25
C ASP A 694 -32.69 5.23 -8.03
N ARG A 695 -32.88 5.58 -6.76
CA ARG A 695 -33.43 6.87 -6.34
C ARG A 695 -32.31 7.61 -5.62
N PRO A 696 -31.77 8.69 -6.20
CA PRO A 696 -30.87 9.55 -5.46
C PRO A 696 -31.56 10.08 -4.20
N ASN A 697 -30.78 10.30 -3.15
CA ASN A 697 -31.19 10.66 -1.79
C ASN A 697 -32.49 11.49 -1.69
N ASP A 698 -33.32 11.18 -0.70
CA ASP A 698 -34.63 11.76 -0.40
C ASP A 698 -34.73 13.26 -0.74
N GLY A 699 -35.42 13.58 -1.80
CA GLY A 699 -35.73 14.96 -2.22
C GLY A 699 -35.60 15.25 -3.71
N GLU A 700 -34.90 14.46 -4.49
CA GLU A 700 -34.83 14.65 -5.93
C GLU A 700 -35.93 13.87 -6.68
N ASN A 701 -36.68 14.56 -7.56
CA ASN A 701 -37.65 13.94 -8.44
C ASN A 701 -36.97 13.22 -9.64
N VAL A 702 -35.94 12.48 -9.39
CA VAL A 702 -35.09 11.84 -10.40
C VAL A 702 -34.99 10.33 -10.13
N ILE A 703 -34.96 9.55 -11.21
CA ILE A 703 -34.62 8.13 -11.22
C ILE A 703 -33.38 7.95 -12.06
N ILE A 704 -32.42 7.11 -11.60
CA ILE A 704 -31.23 6.78 -12.35
C ILE A 704 -31.36 5.35 -12.87
N GLU A 705 -31.21 5.17 -14.18
CA GLU A 705 -31.06 3.85 -14.81
C GLU A 705 -29.61 3.68 -15.22
N SER A 706 -28.97 2.64 -14.69
CA SER A 706 -27.55 2.36 -14.89
C SER A 706 -27.33 1.10 -15.69
N THR A 707 -26.49 1.19 -16.71
CA THR A 707 -26.01 0.04 -17.50
C THR A 707 -24.48 -0.02 -17.42
N HIS A 708 -23.95 -1.18 -17.11
CA HIS A 708 -22.52 -1.43 -16.99
C HIS A 708 -22.06 -2.40 -18.08
N LYS A 709 -20.94 -2.08 -18.70
CA LYS A 709 -20.25 -2.97 -19.62
C LYS A 709 -18.81 -3.16 -19.17
N ILE A 710 -18.44 -4.38 -18.77
CA ILE A 710 -17.10 -4.74 -18.33
C ILE A 710 -16.43 -5.54 -19.46
N THR A 711 -15.17 -5.26 -19.75
CA THR A 711 -14.30 -6.03 -20.63
C THR A 711 -12.98 -6.28 -19.93
N GLU A 712 -12.55 -7.54 -19.91
CA GLU A 712 -11.27 -7.95 -19.33
C GLU A 712 -10.50 -8.80 -20.34
N THR A 713 -9.18 -8.57 -20.47
CA THR A 713 -8.28 -9.40 -21.27
C THR A 713 -7.05 -9.81 -20.47
N TYR A 714 -6.46 -10.94 -20.87
CA TYR A 714 -5.32 -11.54 -20.17
C TYR A 714 -4.19 -11.82 -21.16
N LYS A 715 -2.94 -11.53 -20.77
CA LYS A 715 -1.74 -11.81 -21.56
C LYS A 715 -0.83 -12.82 -20.87
N SER A 716 -0.11 -13.62 -21.67
CA SER A 716 0.86 -14.59 -21.17
C SER A 716 2.25 -13.99 -21.09
N VAL A 717 2.89 -14.16 -19.93
CA VAL A 717 4.29 -13.82 -19.67
C VAL A 717 4.94 -15.02 -19.00
N ASP A 718 6.04 -15.52 -19.55
CA ASP A 718 6.76 -16.70 -19.08
C ASP A 718 5.85 -17.93 -18.87
N GLY A 719 4.84 -18.12 -19.75
CA GLY A 719 3.91 -19.23 -19.70
C GLY A 719 2.79 -19.12 -18.64
N LYS A 720 2.66 -17.98 -17.97
CA LYS A 720 1.58 -17.66 -17.04
C LYS A 720 0.78 -16.46 -17.53
N TYR A 721 -0.54 -16.49 -17.32
CA TYR A 721 -1.42 -15.37 -17.66
C TYR A 721 -1.54 -14.35 -16.52
N PHE A 722 -1.65 -13.09 -16.91
CA PHE A 722 -1.83 -11.92 -16.03
C PHE A 722 -2.91 -11.02 -16.61
N ILE A 723 -3.45 -10.11 -15.79
CA ILE A 723 -4.37 -9.07 -16.27
C ILE A 723 -3.63 -8.23 -17.32
N ASN A 724 -4.21 -8.07 -18.49
CA ASN A 724 -3.68 -7.21 -19.54
C ASN A 724 -4.42 -5.88 -19.58
N TYR A 725 -5.75 -5.95 -19.67
CA TYR A 725 -6.61 -4.79 -19.73
C TYR A 725 -7.94 -5.08 -19.06
N CYS A 726 -8.43 -4.13 -18.28
CA CYS A 726 -9.81 -4.10 -17.77
C CYS A 726 -10.42 -2.75 -18.10
N ASN A 727 -11.64 -2.74 -18.63
CA ASN A 727 -12.42 -1.55 -18.87
C ASN A 727 -13.83 -1.74 -18.32
N GLU A 728 -14.31 -0.75 -17.60
CA GLU A 728 -15.73 -0.68 -17.23
C GLU A 728 -16.32 0.62 -17.75
N LYS A 729 -17.36 0.53 -18.59
CA LYS A 729 -18.19 1.65 -19.06
C LYS A 729 -19.52 1.64 -18.35
N VAL A 730 -19.91 2.78 -17.82
CA VAL A 730 -21.19 2.97 -17.13
C VAL A 730 -21.96 4.07 -17.83
N GLU A 731 -23.18 3.77 -18.23
CA GLU A 731 -24.14 4.75 -18.74
C GLU A 731 -25.23 4.96 -17.69
N ASN A 732 -25.35 6.19 -17.20
CA ASN A 732 -26.38 6.61 -16.26
C ASN A 732 -27.37 7.57 -16.93
N ASN A 733 -28.60 7.08 -17.11
CA ASN A 733 -29.71 7.87 -17.63
C ASN A 733 -30.50 8.46 -16.44
N TYR A 734 -30.47 9.76 -16.28
CA TYR A 734 -31.24 10.50 -15.27
C TYR A 734 -32.60 10.88 -15.83
N LEU A 735 -33.66 10.31 -15.27
CA LEU A 735 -35.04 10.45 -15.74
C LEU A 735 -35.89 11.21 -14.71
N ALA A 736 -36.79 12.06 -15.17
CA ALA A 736 -37.81 12.65 -14.31
C ALA A 736 -38.73 11.56 -13.75
N LYS A 737 -38.99 11.58 -12.43
CA LYS A 737 -39.80 10.55 -11.75
C LYS A 737 -41.26 10.58 -12.19
N SER A 738 -41.78 11.77 -12.58
CA SER A 738 -43.19 11.99 -12.93
C SER A 738 -43.59 11.34 -14.26
N ASP A 739 -42.76 11.46 -15.29
CA ASP A 739 -43.09 11.07 -16.68
C ASP A 739 -41.98 10.27 -17.37
N ARG A 740 -40.91 9.94 -16.63
CA ARG A 740 -39.70 9.24 -17.11
C ARG A 740 -39.00 9.96 -18.28
N LYS A 741 -39.21 11.25 -18.43
CA LYS A 741 -38.47 12.04 -19.42
C LYS A 741 -36.98 12.07 -19.09
N LEU A 742 -36.16 11.84 -20.11
CA LEU A 742 -34.71 11.96 -20.00
C LEU A 742 -34.31 13.41 -19.67
N LEU A 743 -33.58 13.59 -18.58
CA LEU A 743 -33.08 14.88 -18.10
C LEU A 743 -31.63 15.09 -18.51
N ARG A 744 -30.80 14.07 -18.33
CA ARG A 744 -29.38 14.09 -18.68
C ARG A 744 -28.82 12.67 -18.77
N VAL A 745 -27.69 12.52 -19.47
CA VAL A 745 -26.88 11.30 -19.51
C VAL A 745 -25.49 11.61 -18.96
N LEU A 746 -25.00 10.74 -18.08
CA LEU A 746 -23.61 10.77 -17.62
C LEU A 746 -22.98 9.42 -17.94
N ASN A 747 -21.90 9.45 -18.70
CA ASN A 747 -21.10 8.27 -19.01
C ASN A 747 -19.82 8.27 -18.18
N TYR A 748 -19.52 7.14 -17.55
CA TYR A 748 -18.26 6.92 -16.84
C TYR A 748 -17.47 5.84 -17.54
N SER A 749 -16.17 6.02 -17.63
CA SER A 749 -15.24 5.03 -18.17
C SER A 749 -14.05 4.88 -17.23
N TYR A 750 -13.73 3.63 -16.95
CA TYR A 750 -12.58 3.26 -16.11
C TYR A 750 -11.72 2.29 -16.90
N ASP A 751 -10.47 2.67 -17.12
CA ASP A 751 -9.48 1.85 -17.86
C ASP A 751 -8.36 1.44 -16.91
N LEU A 752 -7.98 0.18 -16.93
CA LEU A 752 -6.82 -0.37 -16.25
C LEU A 752 -5.98 -1.15 -17.27
N MET A 753 -4.83 -0.63 -17.65
CA MET A 753 -3.93 -1.24 -18.64
C MET A 753 -2.62 -1.67 -17.98
N SER A 754 -2.22 -2.90 -18.21
CA SER A 754 -0.92 -3.41 -17.75
C SER A 754 0.22 -2.84 -18.60
N GLU A 755 1.19 -2.21 -17.92
CA GLU A 755 2.41 -1.70 -18.57
C GLU A 755 3.60 -2.68 -18.44
N ASP A 756 3.75 -3.29 -17.25
CA ASP A 756 4.89 -4.15 -16.93
C ASP A 756 4.54 -5.20 -15.88
N ILE A 757 5.23 -6.34 -15.91
CA ILE A 757 5.03 -7.46 -14.99
C ILE A 757 6.38 -7.94 -14.49
N ASN A 758 6.56 -8.01 -13.16
CA ASN A 758 7.77 -8.53 -12.53
C ASN A 758 7.45 -9.69 -11.60
N THR A 759 7.97 -10.86 -11.94
CA THR A 759 7.82 -12.12 -11.18
C THR A 759 9.13 -12.58 -10.52
N LYS A 760 10.25 -11.90 -10.78
CA LYS A 760 11.60 -12.32 -10.34
C LYS A 760 12.10 -11.47 -9.17
N GLU A 761 12.08 -10.15 -9.33
CA GLU A 761 12.51 -9.19 -8.31
C GLU A 761 11.28 -8.49 -7.73
N VAL A 762 10.47 -9.24 -6.98
CA VAL A 762 9.18 -8.78 -6.51
C VAL A 762 9.34 -7.80 -5.35
N LYS A 763 8.89 -6.57 -5.56
CA LYS A 763 8.84 -5.52 -4.54
C LYS A 763 7.60 -5.72 -3.67
N ILE A 764 7.78 -5.79 -2.37
CA ILE A 764 6.66 -5.83 -1.42
C ILE A 764 6.09 -4.42 -1.27
N ILE A 765 4.81 -4.26 -1.55
CA ILE A 765 4.04 -3.04 -1.35
C ILE A 765 3.01 -3.32 -0.26
N THR A 766 2.85 -2.42 0.68
CA THR A 766 2.04 -2.66 1.89
C THR A 766 0.77 -1.81 1.97
N ARG A 767 0.64 -0.79 1.11
CA ARG A 767 -0.56 0.05 1.09
C ARG A 767 -1.70 -0.70 0.40
N PRO A 768 -2.83 -0.97 1.07
CA PRO A 768 -4.00 -1.54 0.42
C PRO A 768 -4.45 -0.70 -0.77
N ILE A 769 -4.88 -1.36 -1.84
CA ILE A 769 -5.18 -0.69 -3.12
C ILE A 769 -6.40 0.25 -3.04
N ASP A 770 -7.33 -0.01 -2.14
CA ASP A 770 -8.50 0.83 -1.84
C ASP A 770 -8.13 2.13 -1.09
N ARG A 771 -6.88 2.24 -0.61
CA ARG A 771 -6.37 3.39 0.17
C ARG A 771 -5.33 4.21 -0.57
N LEU A 772 -5.22 4.09 -1.88
CA LEU A 772 -4.24 4.83 -2.68
C LEU A 772 -4.38 6.35 -2.54
N LYS A 773 -5.61 6.87 -2.42
CA LYS A 773 -5.90 8.32 -2.22
C LYS A 773 -5.68 8.83 -0.79
N LEU A 774 -5.43 7.98 0.20
CA LEU A 774 -5.19 8.40 1.59
C LEU A 774 -3.74 8.88 1.83
N GLY A 775 -3.03 9.26 0.80
CA GLY A 775 -1.68 9.81 0.85
C GLY A 775 -1.53 11.00 -0.07
N VAL A 776 -0.35 11.65 -0.05
CA VAL A 776 -0.04 12.71 -0.99
C VAL A 776 0.05 12.13 -2.39
N GLU A 777 -0.71 12.74 -3.28
CA GLU A 777 -0.57 12.53 -4.72
C GLU A 777 0.85 12.95 -5.13
N PRO A 778 1.59 12.11 -5.87
CA PRO A 778 2.87 12.52 -6.39
C PRO A 778 2.68 13.78 -7.25
N LYS A 779 3.60 14.74 -7.12
CA LYS A 779 3.58 15.92 -7.97
C LYS A 779 3.67 15.47 -9.43
N GLU A 780 2.79 16.00 -10.26
CA GLU A 780 2.79 15.69 -11.70
C GLU A 780 4.17 15.97 -12.30
N ASP A 781 4.72 14.94 -12.97
CA ASP A 781 5.97 15.04 -13.72
C ASP A 781 5.65 14.91 -15.22
N PRO A 782 5.68 16.00 -16.00
CA PRO A 782 5.41 15.98 -17.44
C PRO A 782 6.39 15.09 -18.22
N GLU A 783 7.65 14.99 -17.80
CA GLU A 783 8.64 14.12 -18.47
C GLU A 783 8.33 12.65 -18.23
N TYR A 784 7.82 12.31 -17.04
CA TYR A 784 7.33 10.95 -16.77
C TYR A 784 6.22 10.56 -17.75
N TRP A 785 5.19 11.42 -17.91
CA TRP A 785 4.06 11.15 -18.81
C TRP A 785 4.48 11.08 -20.30
N LYS A 786 5.47 11.86 -20.70
CA LYS A 786 6.04 11.81 -22.05
C LYS A 786 6.75 10.48 -22.34
N ASN A 787 7.44 9.90 -21.35
CA ASN A 787 8.31 8.75 -21.51
C ASN A 787 7.66 7.41 -21.16
N ASN A 788 6.45 7.40 -20.56
CA ASN A 788 5.74 6.18 -20.19
C ASN A 788 4.55 5.91 -21.12
N ASN A 789 4.06 4.68 -21.05
CA ASN A 789 2.96 4.20 -21.85
C ASN A 789 1.62 4.51 -21.17
N PHE A 790 0.64 4.95 -21.98
CA PHE A 790 -0.73 5.21 -21.54
C PHE A 790 -1.71 5.04 -22.71
N ILE A 791 -3.00 4.90 -22.41
CA ILE A 791 -4.04 4.83 -23.43
C ILE A 791 -4.30 6.23 -23.94
N LEU A 792 -4.25 6.44 -25.26
CA LEU A 792 -4.57 7.74 -25.86
C LEU A 792 -6.03 8.12 -25.62
N GLU A 793 -6.30 9.42 -25.47
CA GLU A 793 -7.67 9.93 -25.53
C GLU A 793 -8.29 9.69 -26.91
N ASP A 794 -9.60 9.40 -26.95
CA ASP A 794 -10.30 9.21 -28.20
C ASP A 794 -10.26 10.50 -29.05
N GLY A 795 -9.78 10.39 -30.29
CA GLY A 795 -9.62 11.51 -31.22
C GLY A 795 -8.28 12.25 -31.13
N LYS A 796 -7.40 11.90 -30.23
CA LYS A 796 -6.02 12.41 -30.17
C LYS A 796 -5.06 11.34 -30.67
N VAL A 797 -4.27 11.67 -31.67
CA VAL A 797 -3.10 10.88 -32.09
C VAL A 797 -1.93 11.85 -32.09
N GLU A 798 -1.28 12.00 -30.93
CA GLU A 798 -0.12 12.87 -30.76
C GLU A 798 1.15 12.03 -30.51
N PHE A 799 2.27 12.48 -31.13
CA PHE A 799 3.61 11.91 -30.92
C PHE A 799 4.24 12.38 -29.62
#